data_4957044f73cdfa52fcf5735c823d9d81
#
_entry.id   4957044f73cdfa52fcf5735c823d9d81
#
_cell.length_a   1.000
_cell.length_b   1.000
_cell.length_c   1.000
_cell.angle_alpha   90.00
_cell.angle_beta   90.00
_cell.angle_gamma   90.00
#
_symmetry.space_group_name_H-M   'P 1'
#
loop_
_entity.id
_entity.type
_entity.pdbx_description
1 polymer ?
#
loop_
_entity_poly.entity_id
_entity_poly.type
_entity_poly.pdbx_seq_one_letter_code
_entity_poly.pdbx_strand_id
1 'polypeptide(L)'
;MIKVYPSILPGEPIETFEVSGITVGEWLAANVPDYSPELPAQPITVAVGGVTLAPEAWADAHIIEGTCVEIRVLPRRSAVRSIGRGISRAVRSIVSAVSSVVSAVVNAVSSLFSWLSPSIPGQQSSSAGRQGSSIYDPNAQANAPKLGAPIPEIAGQHKVFPDYLSQPRKYFVNTTTQAVDMLLCIGKGHFSVPDAQIRIGSTPIQALGQSVDYQIFEPGESVTGHQASRRWYNAPEVGSSLGAGAGLRLKSPEGVTVNLRASSVDVSGSSITANGGSVPSDWGVGTLLEVRIQRQIVANPPAEPEEPEDPEDPPPPQDPRAVFTGSFADLGLEPGDAIELTGTAIAGEYLVHSISSSEMTLDYPDLTPVTSPTGGTYLAGMDRVGARYEILSFSGSTGMTVEKQLANGNPDTAWGGFPSQRSTNFTIRLALTAADGDWAGPFLACPPGETTTRIEWDVFAPQGLGSIKDDGDIDGRSRQVELQWRPVGSSSWNSVTRTVSGETRDQLGWTFSVNLGGQVTPEVRVRRTSIEETTVQDLDRLEWLGLRSELPGRATSYPGVTTLAMTLQGSDTIAGQSENRVSCVVTRRLEPLGGGSLTATRSIAAWVRYVAHSIGYTDDDLNIDELERLDDIWSSRGDTFDFVHDGDSTVKEVLSRCLRCGFADLTIDEGLLTPVRDEPRSTFEQMYTPQNMTGALQRSVTLLRPDDLDGVDVEYFDATTWTNETVECRLPGDAGIRPEKIRLEGITNRTRAWRIGMRERRRLRYARWSYRFSTEMDALNSRLLSYVALGDDVPGYGQSALLEQVVTEGGETHMLISEPVQWQEGESHVLAWRKPDGNLAGPYPVTPGDDEHHVIVDLGGASPPSIDRRRELPHILIGTTERWTFPALVRRIRPRGMDAVTVEAENYDERIYADDDNAP
;
A
#
# COMPACT_ATOMS: atom_id res chain seq x y z
N MET A 1 11.83 -38.41 -1.49
CA MET A 1 11.05 -37.14 -1.27
C MET A 1 11.96 -35.95 -1.51
N ILE A 2 11.55 -35.02 -2.39
CA ILE A 2 12.32 -33.79 -2.68
C ILE A 2 11.60 -32.62 -2.01
N LYS A 3 12.36 -31.78 -1.29
CA LYS A 3 11.87 -30.55 -0.66
C LYS A 3 12.58 -29.35 -1.28
N VAL A 4 11.81 -28.38 -1.76
CA VAL A 4 12.33 -27.14 -2.37
C VAL A 4 12.16 -25.99 -1.39
N TYR A 5 13.23 -25.24 -1.15
CA TYR A 5 13.28 -24.11 -0.24
C TYR A 5 13.59 -22.80 -0.98
N PRO A 6 12.99 -21.65 -0.61
CA PRO A 6 13.17 -20.38 -1.31
C PRO A 6 14.54 -19.74 -1.11
N SER A 7 15.28 -20.19 -0.08
CA SER A 7 16.60 -19.65 0.26
C SER A 7 17.42 -20.67 1.04
N ILE A 8 18.67 -20.31 1.29
CA ILE A 8 19.58 -21.11 2.16
C ILE A 8 19.26 -21.00 3.66
N LEU A 9 18.37 -20.09 4.04
CA LEU A 9 17.97 -19.88 5.43
C LEU A 9 17.03 -20.99 5.92
N PRO A 10 17.01 -21.31 7.24
CA PRO A 10 16.05 -22.24 7.80
C PRO A 10 14.60 -21.77 7.59
N GLY A 11 13.70 -22.67 7.21
CA GLY A 11 12.31 -22.36 6.97
C GLY A 11 11.53 -23.59 6.49
N GLU A 12 10.24 -23.44 6.25
CA GLU A 12 9.41 -24.48 5.67
C GLU A 12 9.69 -24.65 4.17
N PRO A 13 9.62 -25.87 3.62
CA PRO A 13 9.77 -26.08 2.19
C PRO A 13 8.57 -25.45 1.45
N ILE A 14 8.83 -24.80 0.32
CA ILE A 14 7.78 -24.23 -0.54
C ILE A 14 6.97 -25.37 -1.20
N GLU A 15 7.67 -26.42 -1.61
CA GLU A 15 7.10 -27.56 -2.31
C GLU A 15 7.78 -28.85 -1.90
N THR A 16 6.99 -29.92 -1.93
CA THR A 16 7.49 -31.28 -1.62
C THR A 16 6.98 -32.24 -2.68
N PHE A 17 7.92 -33.01 -3.27
CA PHE A 17 7.60 -33.99 -4.31
C PHE A 17 7.97 -35.40 -3.82
N GLU A 18 7.06 -36.35 -3.99
CA GLU A 18 7.36 -37.75 -3.76
C GLU A 18 7.87 -38.38 -5.05
N VAL A 19 9.18 -38.55 -5.13
CA VAL A 19 9.86 -39.11 -6.31
C VAL A 19 10.92 -40.09 -5.85
N SER A 20 11.05 -41.21 -6.57
CA SER A 20 12.09 -42.23 -6.38
C SER A 20 12.46 -42.87 -7.72
N GLY A 21 13.66 -43.42 -7.83
CA GLY A 21 14.11 -44.16 -8.99
C GLY A 21 14.70 -43.34 -10.15
N ILE A 22 14.83 -42.05 -10.00
CA ILE A 22 15.49 -41.14 -10.95
C ILE A 22 16.67 -40.44 -10.29
N THR A 23 17.54 -39.80 -11.06
CA THR A 23 18.63 -39.02 -10.51
C THR A 23 18.20 -37.58 -10.21
N VAL A 24 18.97 -36.89 -9.35
CA VAL A 24 18.75 -35.45 -9.08
C VAL A 24 18.85 -34.64 -10.36
N GLY A 25 19.83 -34.96 -11.22
CA GLY A 25 20.02 -34.28 -12.49
C GLY A 25 18.84 -34.48 -13.45
N GLU A 26 18.30 -35.68 -13.56
CA GLU A 26 17.10 -35.98 -14.36
C GLU A 26 15.87 -35.22 -13.84
N TRP A 27 15.70 -35.17 -12.52
CA TRP A 27 14.59 -34.41 -11.92
C TRP A 27 14.73 -32.91 -12.19
N LEU A 28 15.96 -32.36 -12.03
CA LEU A 28 16.24 -30.95 -12.31
C LEU A 28 15.99 -30.61 -13.81
N ALA A 29 16.42 -31.47 -14.71
CA ALA A 29 16.20 -31.30 -16.15
C ALA A 29 14.71 -31.31 -16.53
N ALA A 30 13.90 -32.12 -15.83
CA ALA A 30 12.47 -32.23 -16.09
C ALA A 30 11.65 -31.08 -15.45
N ASN A 31 12.09 -30.52 -14.31
CA ASN A 31 11.27 -29.61 -13.50
C ASN A 31 11.85 -28.19 -13.41
N VAL A 32 13.13 -27.99 -13.77
CA VAL A 32 13.77 -26.68 -13.75
C VAL A 32 14.04 -26.26 -15.20
N PRO A 33 13.26 -25.34 -15.78
CA PRO A 33 13.50 -24.82 -17.13
C PRO A 33 14.90 -24.21 -17.21
N ASP A 34 15.58 -24.47 -18.32
CA ASP A 34 16.96 -24.00 -18.59
C ASP A 34 18.03 -24.56 -17.65
N TYR A 35 17.76 -25.64 -16.89
CA TYR A 35 18.81 -26.37 -16.21
C TYR A 35 19.79 -26.96 -17.22
N SER A 36 21.07 -26.65 -17.06
CA SER A 36 22.16 -27.24 -17.81
C SER A 36 23.27 -27.70 -16.85
N PRO A 37 23.70 -28.95 -16.91
CA PRO A 37 24.79 -29.45 -16.06
C PRO A 37 26.14 -28.76 -16.36
N GLU A 38 26.28 -28.09 -17.52
CA GLU A 38 27.50 -27.42 -17.96
C GLU A 38 27.66 -25.99 -17.43
N LEU A 39 26.68 -25.46 -16.68
CA LEU A 39 26.75 -24.12 -16.12
C LEU A 39 27.84 -24.04 -15.03
N PRO A 40 28.83 -23.13 -15.16
CA PRO A 40 29.97 -23.07 -14.24
C PRO A 40 29.60 -22.64 -12.82
N ALA A 41 28.39 -22.10 -12.58
CA ALA A 41 27.89 -21.78 -11.27
C ALA A 41 26.36 -21.99 -11.24
N GLN A 42 25.90 -23.00 -10.53
CA GLN A 42 24.49 -23.28 -10.34
C GLN A 42 23.86 -22.28 -9.35
N PRO A 43 22.62 -21.77 -9.61
CA PRO A 43 21.94 -20.85 -8.72
C PRO A 43 21.27 -21.54 -7.53
N ILE A 44 21.49 -22.83 -7.36
CA ILE A 44 20.88 -23.67 -6.33
C ILE A 44 21.93 -24.52 -5.64
N THR A 45 21.63 -24.95 -4.42
CA THR A 45 22.37 -26.04 -3.75
C THR A 45 21.45 -27.23 -3.58
N VAL A 46 21.99 -28.41 -3.69
CA VAL A 46 21.28 -29.69 -3.49
C VAL A 46 21.95 -30.45 -2.37
N ALA A 47 21.15 -30.87 -1.38
CA ALA A 47 21.59 -31.80 -0.34
C ALA A 47 20.78 -33.10 -0.38
N VAL A 48 21.43 -34.23 -0.27
CA VAL A 48 20.80 -35.56 -0.23
C VAL A 48 21.11 -36.18 1.12
N GLY A 49 20.05 -36.52 1.88
CA GLY A 49 20.21 -37.07 3.24
C GLY A 49 20.95 -36.14 4.19
N GLY A 50 20.87 -34.80 3.98
CA GLY A 50 21.57 -33.78 4.79
C GLY A 50 23.02 -33.49 4.34
N VAL A 51 23.54 -34.16 3.30
CA VAL A 51 24.86 -33.89 2.74
C VAL A 51 24.75 -33.08 1.46
N THR A 52 25.36 -31.91 1.41
CA THR A 52 25.37 -31.04 0.22
C THR A 52 26.26 -31.67 -0.87
N LEU A 53 25.70 -31.85 -2.05
CA LEU A 53 26.39 -32.40 -3.20
C LEU A 53 26.94 -31.29 -4.11
N ALA A 54 28.13 -31.53 -4.65
CA ALA A 54 28.68 -30.69 -5.70
C ALA A 54 27.86 -30.84 -7.01
N PRO A 55 27.75 -29.80 -7.85
CA PRO A 55 26.94 -29.86 -9.06
C PRO A 55 27.27 -30.99 -10.01
N GLU A 56 28.54 -31.38 -10.08
CA GLU A 56 29.00 -32.48 -10.93
C GLU A 56 28.44 -33.84 -10.49
N ALA A 57 28.08 -34.00 -9.20
CA ALA A 57 27.54 -35.24 -8.65
C ALA A 57 26.02 -35.37 -8.81
N TRP A 58 25.29 -34.31 -9.26
CA TRP A 58 23.84 -34.34 -9.37
C TRP A 58 23.33 -35.30 -10.46
N ALA A 59 24.09 -35.48 -11.54
CA ALA A 59 23.76 -36.38 -12.62
C ALA A 59 23.72 -37.86 -12.17
N ASP A 60 24.58 -38.24 -11.23
CA ASP A 60 24.75 -39.61 -10.73
C ASP A 60 24.04 -39.87 -9.39
N ALA A 61 23.54 -38.84 -8.74
CA ALA A 61 22.87 -38.92 -7.43
C ALA A 61 21.44 -39.46 -7.56
N HIS A 62 21.24 -40.77 -7.30
CA HIS A 62 19.94 -41.42 -7.34
C HIS A 62 19.07 -41.08 -6.14
N ILE A 63 17.79 -40.74 -6.39
CA ILE A 63 16.79 -40.51 -5.38
C ILE A 63 16.16 -41.86 -4.98
N ILE A 64 16.56 -42.35 -3.82
CA ILE A 64 16.10 -43.61 -3.28
C ILE A 64 14.88 -43.39 -2.37
N GLU A 65 13.98 -44.34 -2.31
CA GLU A 65 12.80 -44.32 -1.43
C GLU A 65 13.25 -44.13 0.03
N GLY A 66 12.62 -43.18 0.73
CA GLY A 66 12.99 -42.81 2.11
C GLY A 66 14.10 -41.75 2.25
N THR A 67 14.77 -41.38 1.16
CA THR A 67 15.80 -40.33 1.18
C THR A 67 15.19 -38.94 0.96
N CYS A 68 15.57 -37.96 1.80
CA CYS A 68 15.17 -36.57 1.63
C CYS A 68 16.21 -35.83 0.79
N VAL A 69 15.77 -35.23 -0.29
CA VAL A 69 16.58 -34.31 -1.14
C VAL A 69 16.11 -32.89 -0.88
N GLU A 70 17.01 -32.02 -0.48
CA GLU A 70 16.73 -30.60 -0.25
C GLU A 70 17.36 -29.75 -1.35
N ILE A 71 16.56 -28.93 -2.01
CA ILE A 71 17.00 -27.98 -3.03
C ILE A 71 16.79 -26.58 -2.49
N ARG A 72 17.86 -25.79 -2.40
CA ARG A 72 17.84 -24.44 -1.85
C ARG A 72 18.35 -23.43 -2.85
N VAL A 73 17.65 -22.28 -3.01
CA VAL A 73 18.04 -21.22 -3.93
C VAL A 73 19.12 -20.34 -3.32
N LEU A 74 20.17 -20.05 -4.08
CA LEU A 74 21.28 -19.16 -3.66
C LEU A 74 20.99 -17.70 -4.03
N PRO A 75 21.21 -16.74 -3.10
CA PRO A 75 21.11 -15.33 -3.41
C PRO A 75 22.24 -14.89 -4.36
N ARG A 76 21.91 -14.32 -5.53
CA ARG A 76 22.92 -13.80 -6.48
C ARG A 76 23.21 -12.33 -6.23
N ARG A 77 24.50 -11.99 -6.12
CA ARG A 77 25.00 -10.63 -6.38
C ARG A 77 24.98 -10.38 -7.89
N SER A 78 24.43 -9.21 -8.23
CA SER A 78 24.25 -8.78 -9.62
C SER A 78 25.52 -8.77 -10.45
N ALA A 79 25.60 -9.61 -11.44
CA ALA A 79 26.28 -9.37 -12.72
C ALA A 79 25.97 -10.55 -13.66
N VAL A 80 24.98 -10.44 -14.50
CA VAL A 80 24.93 -10.87 -15.90
C VAL A 80 23.52 -10.68 -16.45
N ARG A 81 23.40 -9.81 -17.43
CA ARG A 81 22.15 -9.39 -18.08
C ARG A 81 21.60 -10.35 -19.14
N SER A 82 22.12 -11.55 -19.31
CA SER A 82 21.79 -12.38 -20.49
C SER A 82 21.18 -13.77 -20.23
N ILE A 83 21.11 -14.24 -18.99
CA ILE A 83 20.57 -15.60 -18.67
C ILE A 83 19.19 -15.53 -17.98
N GLY A 84 18.60 -14.34 -17.89
CA GLY A 84 17.40 -14.05 -17.06
C GLY A 84 16.06 -14.49 -17.63
N ARG A 85 15.93 -15.15 -18.77
CA ARG A 85 14.60 -15.41 -19.37
C ARG A 85 14.05 -16.82 -19.17
N GLY A 86 14.88 -17.80 -18.89
CA GLY A 86 14.44 -19.19 -18.74
C GLY A 86 14.11 -19.60 -17.30
N ILE A 87 15.04 -19.30 -16.39
CA ILE A 87 14.86 -19.59 -14.94
C ILE A 87 13.70 -18.77 -14.35
N SER A 88 13.34 -17.67 -15.01
CA SER A 88 12.21 -16.83 -14.61
C SER A 88 10.83 -17.45 -14.80
N ARG A 89 10.66 -18.59 -15.48
CA ARG A 89 9.36 -19.28 -15.57
C ARG A 89 9.12 -20.28 -14.46
N ALA A 90 10.09 -21.10 -14.09
CA ALA A 90 9.92 -22.01 -12.94
C ALA A 90 10.04 -21.25 -11.60
N VAL A 91 10.96 -20.31 -11.48
CA VAL A 91 11.01 -19.40 -10.32
C VAL A 91 9.79 -18.47 -10.31
N ARG A 92 9.19 -18.11 -11.45
CA ARG A 92 7.90 -17.41 -11.48
C ARG A 92 6.73 -18.34 -11.19
N SER A 93 6.76 -19.61 -11.52
CA SER A 93 5.73 -20.53 -11.07
C SER A 93 5.87 -20.87 -9.58
N ILE A 94 7.08 -21.01 -9.07
CA ILE A 94 7.37 -21.19 -7.65
C ILE A 94 7.10 -19.88 -6.86
N VAL A 95 7.52 -18.74 -7.34
CA VAL A 95 7.22 -17.42 -6.76
C VAL A 95 5.74 -17.06 -7.00
N SER A 96 5.10 -17.50 -8.09
CA SER A 96 3.66 -17.32 -8.28
C SER A 96 2.84 -18.27 -7.41
N ALA A 97 3.33 -19.47 -7.07
CA ALA A 97 2.65 -20.36 -6.11
C ALA A 97 2.77 -19.81 -4.67
N VAL A 98 3.93 -19.29 -4.26
CA VAL A 98 4.10 -18.58 -2.98
C VAL A 98 3.38 -17.23 -3.00
N SER A 99 3.42 -16.49 -4.11
CA SER A 99 2.59 -15.30 -4.30
C SER A 99 1.12 -15.66 -4.35
N SER A 100 0.70 -16.84 -4.83
CA SER A 100 -0.72 -17.23 -4.83
C SER A 100 -1.20 -17.66 -3.44
N VAL A 101 -0.38 -18.26 -2.60
CA VAL A 101 -0.74 -18.60 -1.21
C VAL A 101 -0.67 -17.34 -0.33
N VAL A 102 0.36 -16.53 -0.44
CA VAL A 102 0.43 -15.22 0.21
C VAL A 102 -0.58 -14.26 -0.42
N SER A 103 -0.81 -14.30 -1.74
CA SER A 103 -1.87 -13.56 -2.41
C SER A 103 -3.26 -14.15 -2.14
N ALA A 104 -3.42 -15.42 -1.86
CA ALA A 104 -4.70 -15.99 -1.40
C ALA A 104 -5.00 -15.56 0.04
N VAL A 105 -4.04 -15.53 0.94
CA VAL A 105 -4.21 -15.00 2.30
C VAL A 105 -4.36 -13.48 2.26
N VAL A 106 -3.58 -12.78 1.46
CA VAL A 106 -3.68 -11.32 1.28
C VAL A 106 -4.88 -10.94 0.41
N ASN A 107 -5.26 -11.73 -0.59
CA ASN A 107 -6.48 -11.54 -1.38
C ASN A 107 -7.72 -11.95 -0.59
N ALA A 108 -7.65 -12.93 0.31
CA ALA A 108 -8.71 -13.18 1.28
C ALA A 108 -8.85 -12.02 2.26
N VAL A 109 -7.75 -11.43 2.73
CA VAL A 109 -7.77 -10.20 3.54
C VAL A 109 -8.13 -8.98 2.70
N SER A 110 -7.66 -8.87 1.46
CA SER A 110 -7.99 -7.77 0.53
C SER A 110 -9.40 -7.88 -0.04
N SER A 111 -9.94 -9.08 -0.24
CA SER A 111 -11.33 -9.29 -0.63
C SER A 111 -12.31 -8.97 0.50
N LEU A 112 -11.87 -9.08 1.75
CA LEU A 112 -12.63 -8.61 2.91
C LEU A 112 -12.80 -7.07 2.90
N PHE A 113 -11.97 -6.35 2.14
CA PHE A 113 -11.98 -4.90 2.05
C PHE A 113 -12.21 -4.36 0.62
N SER A 114 -12.46 -5.22 -0.36
CA SER A 114 -12.65 -4.83 -1.77
C SER A 114 -13.83 -3.88 -2.00
N TRP A 115 -14.81 -3.87 -1.10
CA TRP A 115 -15.94 -2.95 -1.13
C TRP A 115 -15.58 -1.50 -0.69
N LEU A 116 -14.38 -1.29 -0.09
CA LEU A 116 -13.86 0.03 0.25
C LEU A 116 -13.11 0.68 -0.92
N SER A 117 -12.82 -0.07 -1.98
CA SER A 117 -12.15 0.44 -3.17
C SER A 117 -13.19 0.75 -4.25
N PRO A 118 -13.32 2.00 -4.70
CA PRO A 118 -14.14 2.29 -5.86
C PRO A 118 -13.56 1.58 -7.08
N SER A 119 -14.38 0.84 -7.81
CA SER A 119 -14.01 0.27 -9.10
C SER A 119 -13.88 1.42 -10.12
N ILE A 120 -12.66 1.78 -10.49
CA ILE A 120 -12.39 2.65 -11.62
C ILE A 120 -12.42 1.77 -12.88
N PRO A 121 -13.33 1.99 -13.84
CA PRO A 121 -13.31 1.26 -15.10
C PRO A 121 -12.04 1.66 -15.87
N GLY A 122 -11.12 0.73 -16.12
CA GLY A 122 -10.06 0.91 -17.12
C GLY A 122 -8.60 0.81 -16.66
N GLN A 123 -8.29 0.38 -15.43
CA GLN A 123 -6.90 0.06 -15.07
C GLN A 123 -6.69 -1.43 -14.85
N GLN A 124 -5.94 -2.02 -15.77
CA GLN A 124 -5.37 -3.36 -15.59
C GLN A 124 -4.35 -3.34 -14.44
N SER A 125 -4.60 -4.13 -13.41
CA SER A 125 -3.67 -4.33 -12.30
C SER A 125 -2.45 -5.10 -12.77
N SER A 126 -1.32 -4.42 -12.94
CA SER A 126 -0.02 -5.06 -13.06
C SER A 126 0.47 -5.48 -11.66
N SER A 127 0.52 -6.77 -11.41
CA SER A 127 1.11 -7.36 -10.21
C SER A 127 2.64 -7.21 -10.24
N ALA A 128 3.16 -6.15 -9.64
CA ALA A 128 4.57 -6.01 -9.33
C ALA A 128 4.81 -6.42 -7.86
N GLY A 129 5.88 -7.19 -7.65
CA GLY A 129 6.25 -7.75 -6.35
C GLY A 129 6.39 -6.69 -5.25
N ARG A 130 5.92 -7.02 -4.07
CA ARG A 130 5.87 -6.15 -2.91
C ARG A 130 7.25 -5.91 -2.30
N GLN A 131 7.85 -4.79 -2.65
CA GLN A 131 8.47 -3.93 -1.66
C GLN A 131 7.33 -3.13 -1.01
N GLY A 132 7.38 -2.92 0.32
CA GLY A 132 6.38 -2.12 1.02
C GLY A 132 6.11 -0.82 0.24
N SER A 133 4.84 -0.55 -0.05
CA SER A 133 4.50 0.64 -0.81
C SER A 133 4.82 1.86 0.06
N SER A 134 5.91 2.54 -0.28
CA SER A 134 6.24 3.83 0.31
C SER A 134 5.06 4.78 0.15
N ILE A 135 4.72 5.55 1.18
CA ILE A 135 3.71 6.63 1.09
C ILE A 135 4.04 7.68 0.03
N TYR A 136 5.23 7.65 -0.51
CA TYR A 136 5.65 8.43 -1.68
C TYR A 136 5.18 7.84 -3.01
N ASP A 137 4.52 6.67 -3.01
CA ASP A 137 3.87 6.12 -4.19
C ASP A 137 2.46 6.73 -4.32
N PRO A 138 2.14 7.43 -5.43
CA PRO A 138 0.80 7.96 -5.67
C PRO A 138 -0.31 6.89 -5.66
N ASN A 139 0.04 5.63 -5.84
CA ASN A 139 -0.91 4.50 -5.74
C ASN A 139 -1.12 4.01 -4.29
N ALA A 140 -0.29 4.45 -3.33
CA ALA A 140 -0.38 4.07 -1.92
C ALA A 140 -1.35 4.94 -1.09
N GLN A 141 -2.02 5.91 -1.73
CA GLN A 141 -2.91 6.87 -1.07
C GLN A 141 -4.30 6.28 -0.78
N ALA A 142 -4.36 5.18 -0.04
CA ALA A 142 -5.61 4.59 0.42
C ALA A 142 -5.44 3.97 1.80
N ASN A 143 -6.51 4.02 2.61
CA ASN A 143 -6.56 3.25 3.85
C ASN A 143 -6.59 1.77 3.50
N ALA A 144 -5.68 0.99 4.02
CA ALA A 144 -5.57 -0.43 3.75
C ALA A 144 -5.21 -1.22 5.01
N PRO A 145 -5.64 -2.47 5.12
CA PRO A 145 -5.11 -3.37 6.14
C PRO A 145 -3.69 -3.78 5.73
N LYS A 146 -2.73 -3.57 6.62
CA LYS A 146 -1.33 -3.94 6.40
C LYS A 146 -0.89 -4.96 7.45
N LEU A 147 -1.41 -6.17 7.35
CA LEU A 147 -1.06 -7.24 8.27
C LEU A 147 0.40 -7.63 8.13
N GLY A 148 1.14 -7.63 9.25
CA GLY A 148 2.56 -7.98 9.29
C GLY A 148 3.51 -6.89 8.78
N ALA A 149 3.02 -5.74 8.37
CA ALA A 149 3.85 -4.58 8.05
C ALA A 149 4.23 -3.79 9.31
N PRO A 150 5.38 -3.11 9.32
CA PRO A 150 5.75 -2.20 10.39
C PRO A 150 4.72 -1.08 10.55
N ILE A 151 4.41 -0.71 11.80
CA ILE A 151 3.65 0.50 12.07
C ILE A 151 4.53 1.70 11.73
N PRO A 152 4.06 2.64 10.91
CA PRO A 152 4.88 3.77 10.48
C PRO A 152 5.26 4.66 11.67
N GLU A 153 6.51 5.08 11.71
CA GLU A 153 7.03 6.07 12.65
C GLU A 153 7.27 7.39 11.92
N ILE A 154 6.57 8.43 12.34
CA ILE A 154 6.51 9.71 11.63
C ILE A 154 7.36 10.73 12.39
N ALA A 155 8.31 11.34 11.70
CA ALA A 155 9.09 12.48 12.15
C ALA A 155 8.50 13.78 11.62
N GLY A 156 8.49 14.83 12.44
CA GLY A 156 8.00 16.14 12.04
C GLY A 156 6.53 16.15 11.63
N GLN A 157 6.23 16.81 10.51
CA GLN A 157 4.86 16.95 9.99
C GLN A 157 4.70 16.20 8.67
N HIS A 158 3.67 15.35 8.59
CA HIS A 158 3.40 14.63 7.34
C HIS A 158 1.90 14.35 7.15
N LYS A 159 1.48 14.27 5.88
CA LYS A 159 0.16 13.74 5.51
C LYS A 159 0.24 12.23 5.49
N VAL A 160 -0.66 11.58 6.21
CA VAL A 160 -0.74 10.12 6.31
C VAL A 160 -2.13 9.63 5.94
N PHE A 161 -2.20 8.39 5.48
CA PHE A 161 -3.43 7.62 5.25
C PHE A 161 -3.44 6.50 6.27
N PRO A 162 -4.14 6.68 7.41
CA PRO A 162 -4.11 5.73 8.50
C PRO A 162 -4.56 4.34 8.09
N ASP A 163 -3.87 3.31 8.57
CA ASP A 163 -4.17 1.92 8.25
C ASP A 163 -5.27 1.35 9.16
N TYR A 164 -6.02 0.34 8.69
CA TYR A 164 -7.05 -0.30 9.50
C TYR A 164 -6.43 -1.16 10.62
N LEU A 165 -6.88 -0.95 11.86
CA LEU A 165 -6.56 -1.80 13.01
C LEU A 165 -7.53 -2.97 13.19
N SER A 166 -8.73 -2.83 12.67
CA SER A 166 -9.77 -3.86 12.68
C SER A 166 -10.58 -3.81 11.39
N GLN A 167 -11.31 -4.88 11.10
CA GLN A 167 -12.26 -4.86 10.00
C GLN A 167 -13.31 -3.79 10.24
N PRO A 168 -13.56 -2.89 9.26
CA PRO A 168 -14.61 -1.91 9.38
C PRO A 168 -15.97 -2.60 9.39
N ARG A 169 -16.90 -2.04 10.19
CA ARG A 169 -18.29 -2.47 10.22
C ARG A 169 -19.12 -1.52 9.35
N LYS A 170 -19.74 -2.07 8.30
CA LYS A 170 -20.67 -1.35 7.44
C LYS A 170 -22.10 -1.80 7.76
N TYR A 171 -23.03 -0.87 7.93
CA TYR A 171 -24.42 -1.17 8.32
C TYR A 171 -25.37 -0.06 7.90
N PHE A 172 -26.65 -0.36 7.81
CA PHE A 172 -27.70 0.64 7.57
C PHE A 172 -28.21 1.19 8.91
N VAL A 173 -28.08 2.52 9.05
CA VAL A 173 -28.64 3.25 10.20
C VAL A 173 -30.16 3.37 10.05
N ASN A 174 -30.61 3.61 8.83
CA ASN A 174 -32.01 3.57 8.40
C ASN A 174 -32.05 3.00 6.97
N THR A 175 -33.20 2.95 6.35
CA THR A 175 -33.40 2.29 5.06
C THR A 175 -32.61 2.90 3.90
N THR A 176 -32.18 4.17 3.99
CA THR A 176 -31.49 4.90 2.93
C THR A 176 -30.09 5.36 3.32
N THR A 177 -29.76 5.33 4.61
CA THR A 177 -28.48 5.82 5.13
C THR A 177 -27.62 4.66 5.62
N GLN A 178 -26.46 4.52 5.00
CA GLN A 178 -25.45 3.55 5.42
C GLN A 178 -24.38 4.22 6.28
N ALA A 179 -23.87 3.52 7.29
CA ALA A 179 -22.76 3.96 8.12
C ALA A 179 -21.61 2.97 8.07
N VAL A 180 -20.41 3.49 8.34
CA VAL A 180 -19.17 2.70 8.44
C VAL A 180 -18.42 3.08 9.70
N ASP A 181 -18.17 2.11 10.56
CA ASP A 181 -17.30 2.25 11.73
C ASP A 181 -15.88 1.80 11.36
N MET A 182 -14.90 2.63 11.64
CA MET A 182 -13.50 2.40 11.31
C MET A 182 -12.60 2.71 12.51
N LEU A 183 -11.67 1.81 12.82
CA LEU A 183 -10.58 2.03 13.76
C LEU A 183 -9.26 2.03 12.98
N LEU A 184 -8.55 3.15 13.03
CA LEU A 184 -7.43 3.46 12.17
C LEU A 184 -6.16 3.72 12.99
N CYS A 185 -5.01 3.27 12.50
CA CYS A 185 -3.68 3.51 13.04
C CYS A 185 -3.06 4.73 12.36
N ILE A 186 -2.83 5.80 13.09
CA ILE A 186 -2.10 6.98 12.58
C ILE A 186 -0.61 6.68 12.48
N GLY A 187 -0.03 6.08 13.53
CA GLY A 187 1.39 5.76 13.60
C GLY A 187 1.89 5.56 15.02
N LYS A 188 3.15 5.15 15.13
CA LYS A 188 3.83 4.96 16.43
C LYS A 188 4.16 6.31 17.06
N GLY A 189 3.78 6.49 18.33
CA GLY A 189 4.08 7.66 19.15
C GLY A 189 2.92 8.64 19.28
N HIS A 190 3.19 9.81 19.86
CA HIS A 190 2.24 10.88 20.10
C HIS A 190 2.21 11.88 18.96
N PHE A 191 1.01 12.31 18.57
CA PHE A 191 0.84 13.26 17.49
C PHE A 191 -0.12 14.40 17.86
N SER A 192 0.11 15.56 17.30
CA SER A 192 -0.88 16.63 17.19
C SER A 192 -1.61 16.43 15.86
N VAL A 193 -2.93 16.29 15.92
CA VAL A 193 -3.79 16.07 14.74
C VAL A 193 -4.92 17.11 14.79
N PRO A 194 -4.74 18.29 14.20
CA PRO A 194 -5.80 19.30 14.16
C PRO A 194 -7.00 18.82 13.32
N ASP A 195 -8.22 19.03 13.79
CA ASP A 195 -9.46 18.62 13.13
C ASP A 195 -9.56 19.10 11.67
N ALA A 196 -9.11 20.33 11.41
CA ALA A 196 -9.10 20.91 10.06
C ALA A 196 -8.16 20.16 9.08
N GLN A 197 -7.29 19.34 9.61
CA GLN A 197 -6.32 18.54 8.84
C GLN A 197 -6.75 17.09 8.64
N ILE A 198 -7.89 16.68 9.22
CA ILE A 198 -8.49 15.37 8.93
C ILE A 198 -9.43 15.55 7.74
N ARG A 199 -9.28 14.70 6.73
CA ARG A 199 -10.04 14.80 5.48
C ARG A 199 -10.55 13.43 5.02
N ILE A 200 -11.68 13.45 4.34
CA ILE A 200 -12.21 12.32 3.59
C ILE A 200 -12.16 12.73 2.11
N GLY A 201 -11.28 12.08 1.35
CA GLY A 201 -10.91 12.58 0.04
C GLY A 201 -10.34 14.00 0.12
N SER A 202 -10.97 14.96 -0.53
CA SER A 202 -10.59 16.38 -0.47
C SER A 202 -11.34 17.17 0.62
N THR A 203 -12.42 16.62 1.20
CA THR A 203 -13.32 17.33 2.12
C THR A 203 -12.80 17.29 3.56
N PRO A 204 -12.60 18.44 4.22
CA PRO A 204 -12.29 18.49 5.64
C PRO A 204 -13.43 17.87 6.47
N ILE A 205 -13.07 17.13 7.53
CA ILE A 205 -14.04 16.43 8.36
C ILE A 205 -15.08 17.38 9.00
N GLN A 206 -14.67 18.58 9.34
CA GLN A 206 -15.54 19.62 9.91
C GLN A 206 -16.68 20.04 8.97
N ALA A 207 -16.48 19.95 7.64
CA ALA A 207 -17.50 20.29 6.66
C ALA A 207 -18.62 19.24 6.56
N LEU A 208 -18.41 18.06 7.12
CA LEU A 208 -19.35 16.93 7.11
C LEU A 208 -20.33 16.96 8.29
N GLY A 209 -20.13 17.84 9.27
CA GLY A 209 -21.03 18.07 10.40
C GLY A 209 -21.40 16.80 11.14
N GLN A 210 -22.71 16.54 11.30
CA GLN A 210 -23.24 15.39 12.04
C GLN A 210 -23.09 14.04 11.28
N SER A 211 -22.66 14.05 10.04
CA SER A 211 -22.42 12.82 9.28
C SER A 211 -21.14 12.09 9.70
N VAL A 212 -20.34 12.68 10.56
CA VAL A 212 -19.10 12.09 11.07
C VAL A 212 -19.02 12.23 12.58
N ASP A 213 -18.82 11.11 13.23
CA ASP A 213 -18.38 11.03 14.65
C ASP A 213 -16.96 10.47 14.66
N TYR A 214 -16.05 11.15 15.38
CA TYR A 214 -14.66 10.70 15.45
C TYR A 214 -14.01 11.06 16.79
N GLN A 215 -13.02 10.25 17.16
CA GLN A 215 -12.20 10.49 18.32
C GLN A 215 -10.76 10.02 18.06
N ILE A 216 -9.80 10.85 18.50
CA ILE A 216 -8.38 10.52 18.49
C ILE A 216 -8.02 10.04 19.90
N PHE A 217 -7.32 8.91 19.97
CA PHE A 217 -6.84 8.33 21.22
C PHE A 217 -5.31 8.38 21.22
N GLU A 218 -4.77 8.90 22.31
CA GLU A 218 -3.33 8.91 22.57
C GLU A 218 -2.80 7.49 22.82
N PRO A 219 -1.50 7.24 22.66
CA PRO A 219 -0.89 5.94 22.92
C PRO A 219 -1.23 5.40 24.31
N GLY A 220 -1.84 4.21 24.34
CA GLY A 220 -2.26 3.54 25.59
C GLY A 220 -3.60 4.01 26.16
N GLU A 221 -4.24 5.02 25.58
CA GLU A 221 -5.59 5.45 25.96
C GLU A 221 -6.63 4.38 25.62
N SER A 222 -7.69 4.29 26.45
CA SER A 222 -8.76 3.32 26.26
C SER A 222 -9.65 3.67 25.07
N VAL A 223 -9.69 2.83 24.06
CA VAL A 223 -10.55 2.98 22.87
C VAL A 223 -11.96 2.41 23.07
N THR A 224 -12.26 1.81 24.23
CA THR A 224 -13.51 1.06 24.46
C THR A 224 -14.77 1.92 24.46
N GLY A 225 -14.64 3.23 24.60
CA GLY A 225 -15.75 4.18 24.56
C GLY A 225 -16.37 4.37 23.18
N HIS A 226 -15.62 4.13 22.12
CA HIS A 226 -16.08 4.32 20.74
C HIS A 226 -16.51 2.98 20.10
N GLN A 227 -17.62 2.99 19.36
CA GLN A 227 -18.18 1.77 18.75
C GLN A 227 -17.26 1.13 17.69
N ALA A 228 -16.45 1.93 17.00
CA ALA A 228 -15.47 1.43 16.03
C ALA A 228 -14.37 0.55 16.65
N SER A 229 -14.22 0.56 18.00
CA SER A 229 -13.27 -0.32 18.70
C SER A 229 -13.73 -1.78 18.80
N ARG A 230 -14.98 -2.07 18.44
CA ARG A 230 -15.50 -3.43 18.45
C ARG A 230 -14.83 -4.26 17.36
N ARG A 231 -14.54 -5.52 17.66
CA ARG A 231 -13.93 -6.44 16.73
C ARG A 231 -15.02 -7.13 15.92
N TRP A 232 -15.10 -6.82 14.63
CA TRP A 232 -16.05 -7.41 13.72
C TRP A 232 -15.37 -8.39 12.76
N TYR A 233 -16.12 -9.42 12.40
CA TYR A 233 -15.78 -10.32 11.30
C TYR A 233 -16.92 -10.25 10.28
N ASN A 234 -16.59 -10.08 9.01
CA ASN A 234 -17.53 -10.14 7.89
C ASN A 234 -17.35 -11.47 7.18
N ALA A 235 -18.42 -12.26 7.06
CA ALA A 235 -18.39 -13.53 6.34
C ALA A 235 -18.19 -13.28 4.83
N PRO A 236 -17.09 -13.78 4.24
CA PRO A 236 -16.73 -13.43 2.86
C PRO A 236 -17.68 -14.06 1.82
N GLU A 237 -18.41 -15.12 2.19
CA GLU A 237 -19.36 -15.83 1.35
C GLU A 237 -20.64 -15.01 1.10
N VAL A 238 -20.95 -14.07 2.02
CA VAL A 238 -22.10 -13.18 1.90
C VAL A 238 -21.59 -11.78 1.61
N GLY A 239 -21.78 -11.32 0.40
CA GLY A 239 -21.22 -10.07 -0.07
C GLY A 239 -20.15 -10.30 -1.09
N SER A 240 -19.82 -9.28 -1.89
CA SER A 240 -19.05 -9.44 -3.11
C SER A 240 -17.58 -9.82 -2.86
N SER A 241 -17.30 -11.07 -2.72
CA SER A 241 -15.94 -11.60 -2.88
C SER A 241 -15.50 -11.67 -4.35
N LEU A 242 -16.42 -11.47 -5.31
CA LEU A 242 -16.21 -11.68 -6.75
C LEU A 242 -16.37 -10.42 -7.62
N GLY A 243 -16.47 -9.24 -7.04
CA GLY A 243 -16.31 -7.95 -7.76
C GLY A 243 -17.45 -7.51 -8.68
N ALA A 244 -18.52 -8.26 -8.86
CA ALA A 244 -19.58 -7.95 -9.83
C ALA A 244 -20.99 -7.96 -9.26
N GLY A 245 -21.24 -8.01 -7.99
CA GLY A 245 -22.55 -7.96 -7.40
C GLY A 245 -22.45 -8.00 -5.89
N ALA A 246 -23.03 -7.03 -5.22
CA ALA A 246 -23.05 -7.02 -3.78
C ALA A 246 -24.16 -7.96 -3.29
N GLY A 247 -23.80 -9.04 -2.63
CA GLY A 247 -24.72 -9.92 -1.93
C GLY A 247 -25.24 -11.12 -2.71
N LEU A 248 -26.06 -11.92 -2.03
CA LEU A 248 -26.68 -13.13 -2.56
C LEU A 248 -28.17 -12.87 -2.80
N ARG A 249 -28.64 -13.10 -4.02
CA ARG A 249 -30.07 -12.96 -4.33
C ARG A 249 -30.89 -13.92 -3.49
N LEU A 250 -31.92 -13.42 -2.83
CA LEU A 250 -32.89 -14.23 -2.10
C LEU A 250 -34.01 -14.64 -3.06
N LYS A 251 -34.00 -15.90 -3.41
CA LYS A 251 -34.97 -16.46 -4.35
C LYS A 251 -36.36 -16.59 -3.74
N SER A 252 -37.36 -16.46 -4.62
CA SER A 252 -38.74 -16.82 -4.27
C SER A 252 -38.87 -18.28 -3.85
N PRO A 253 -39.80 -18.62 -2.97
CA PRO A 253 -40.12 -20.03 -2.69
C PRO A 253 -40.44 -20.82 -3.96
N GLU A 254 -39.91 -22.02 -4.02
CA GLU A 254 -40.15 -22.93 -5.14
C GLU A 254 -41.19 -24.01 -4.74
N GLY A 255 -41.89 -24.52 -5.74
CA GLY A 255 -42.81 -25.61 -5.50
C GLY A 255 -42.12 -26.97 -5.31
N VAL A 256 -42.69 -27.85 -4.53
CA VAL A 256 -42.22 -29.23 -4.40
C VAL A 256 -42.54 -30.01 -5.67
N THR A 257 -41.53 -30.68 -6.26
CA THR A 257 -41.81 -31.58 -7.39
C THR A 257 -42.72 -32.69 -6.95
N VAL A 258 -43.87 -32.81 -7.58
CA VAL A 258 -44.84 -33.89 -7.36
C VAL A 258 -44.78 -34.86 -8.52
N ASN A 259 -44.67 -36.14 -8.21
CA ASN A 259 -44.75 -37.16 -9.24
C ASN A 259 -46.21 -37.27 -9.73
N LEU A 260 -46.58 -36.42 -10.70
CA LEU A 260 -47.80 -36.69 -11.46
C LEU A 260 -47.60 -38.06 -12.18
N ARG A 261 -48.41 -39.03 -11.84
CA ARG A 261 -48.30 -40.39 -12.45
C ARG A 261 -48.87 -40.37 -13.87
N ALA A 262 -48.16 -39.69 -14.76
CA ALA A 262 -48.51 -39.54 -16.17
C ALA A 262 -47.26 -39.65 -17.03
N SER A 263 -47.34 -40.25 -18.20
CA SER A 263 -46.27 -40.32 -19.20
C SER A 263 -46.20 -39.04 -20.06
N SER A 264 -47.30 -38.33 -20.16
CA SER A 264 -47.42 -37.02 -20.81
C SER A 264 -48.62 -36.26 -20.24
N VAL A 265 -48.66 -34.95 -20.49
CA VAL A 265 -49.83 -34.11 -20.24
C VAL A 265 -50.31 -33.48 -21.53
N ASP A 266 -51.65 -33.45 -21.71
CA ASP A 266 -52.29 -32.64 -22.73
C ASP A 266 -52.77 -31.37 -22.06
N VAL A 267 -52.37 -30.22 -22.61
CA VAL A 267 -52.75 -28.90 -22.12
C VAL A 267 -53.47 -28.15 -23.19
N SER A 268 -54.56 -27.44 -22.82
CA SER A 268 -55.30 -26.59 -23.72
C SER A 268 -56.18 -25.59 -22.96
N GLY A 269 -56.02 -24.28 -23.21
CA GLY A 269 -56.72 -23.26 -22.47
C GLY A 269 -56.45 -23.39 -20.98
N SER A 270 -57.42 -23.49 -20.12
CA SER A 270 -57.25 -23.70 -18.67
C SER A 270 -57.19 -25.19 -18.26
N SER A 271 -57.12 -26.16 -19.19
CA SER A 271 -57.19 -27.55 -18.88
C SER A 271 -55.85 -28.26 -18.93
N ILE A 272 -55.57 -29.13 -17.95
CA ILE A 272 -54.43 -30.03 -17.92
C ILE A 272 -54.99 -31.47 -17.77
N THR A 273 -54.61 -32.36 -18.70
CA THR A 273 -55.03 -33.78 -18.68
C THR A 273 -53.84 -34.71 -18.62
N ALA A 274 -53.74 -35.55 -17.62
CA ALA A 274 -52.71 -36.53 -17.44
C ALA A 274 -52.97 -37.80 -18.31
N ASN A 275 -52.02 -38.14 -19.17
CA ASN A 275 -52.11 -39.33 -20.03
C ASN A 275 -51.24 -40.48 -19.48
N GLY A 276 -51.83 -41.64 -19.38
CA GLY A 276 -51.18 -42.82 -18.82
C GLY A 276 -50.93 -42.76 -17.32
N GLY A 277 -51.76 -42.00 -16.59
CA GLY A 277 -51.69 -41.85 -15.16
C GLY A 277 -52.90 -41.12 -14.57
N SER A 278 -52.74 -40.60 -13.38
CA SER A 278 -53.79 -39.86 -12.66
C SER A 278 -53.22 -38.66 -11.90
N VAL A 279 -54.09 -37.66 -11.68
CA VAL A 279 -53.83 -36.58 -10.75
C VAL A 279 -53.77 -37.15 -9.31
N PRO A 280 -52.82 -36.72 -8.45
CA PRO A 280 -52.74 -37.19 -7.06
C PRO A 280 -54.04 -36.93 -6.31
N SER A 281 -54.45 -37.89 -5.51
CA SER A 281 -55.76 -37.88 -4.79
C SER A 281 -55.78 -36.90 -3.61
N ASP A 282 -54.62 -36.44 -3.18
CA ASP A 282 -54.41 -35.46 -2.12
C ASP A 282 -54.52 -34.00 -2.62
N TRP A 283 -54.64 -33.82 -3.93
CA TRP A 283 -54.87 -32.47 -4.49
C TRP A 283 -56.37 -32.17 -4.45
N GLY A 284 -56.69 -30.97 -3.99
CA GLY A 284 -58.07 -30.45 -3.93
C GLY A 284 -58.29 -29.21 -4.78
N VAL A 285 -59.52 -28.78 -4.92
CA VAL A 285 -59.88 -27.47 -5.44
C VAL A 285 -59.24 -26.42 -4.53
N GLY A 286 -58.64 -25.36 -5.10
CA GLY A 286 -57.91 -24.36 -4.34
C GLY A 286 -56.42 -24.72 -4.13
N THR A 287 -55.97 -25.94 -4.56
CA THR A 287 -54.53 -26.28 -4.51
C THR A 287 -53.79 -25.42 -5.53
N LEU A 288 -52.72 -24.80 -5.08
CA LEU A 288 -51.81 -23.99 -5.92
C LEU A 288 -50.67 -24.87 -6.47
N LEU A 289 -50.48 -24.81 -7.77
CA LEU A 289 -49.47 -25.52 -8.51
C LEU A 289 -48.50 -24.54 -9.19
N GLU A 290 -47.25 -24.95 -9.28
CA GLU A 290 -46.29 -24.42 -10.26
C GLU A 290 -46.26 -25.37 -11.44
N VAL A 291 -46.47 -24.86 -12.64
CA VAL A 291 -46.58 -25.65 -13.86
C VAL A 291 -45.57 -25.14 -14.89
N ARG A 292 -44.69 -26.01 -15.36
CA ARG A 292 -43.76 -25.74 -16.46
C ARG A 292 -44.02 -26.71 -17.59
N ILE A 293 -44.61 -26.20 -18.65
CA ILE A 293 -44.97 -27.02 -19.80
C ILE A 293 -43.90 -26.81 -20.89
N GLN A 294 -43.56 -27.94 -21.53
CA GLN A 294 -42.57 -27.97 -22.60
C GLN A 294 -43.01 -27.10 -23.79
N ARG A 295 -42.09 -26.26 -24.28
CA ARG A 295 -42.24 -25.48 -25.49
C ARG A 295 -41.06 -25.72 -26.40
N GLN A 296 -41.28 -25.65 -27.69
CA GLN A 296 -40.19 -25.63 -28.64
C GLN A 296 -39.71 -24.18 -28.79
N ILE A 297 -38.44 -23.97 -28.53
CA ILE A 297 -37.77 -22.68 -28.76
C ILE A 297 -36.55 -22.91 -29.64
N VAL A 298 -36.27 -21.97 -30.52
CA VAL A 298 -35.11 -21.99 -31.38
C VAL A 298 -34.24 -20.80 -31.00
N ALA A 299 -33.00 -21.07 -30.58
CA ALA A 299 -32.04 -20.01 -30.31
C ALA A 299 -31.29 -19.68 -31.60
N ASN A 300 -31.38 -18.42 -31.99
CA ASN A 300 -30.68 -17.87 -33.14
C ASN A 300 -29.56 -16.98 -32.63
N PRO A 301 -28.34 -17.08 -33.19
CA PRO A 301 -27.27 -16.14 -32.83
C PRO A 301 -27.72 -14.69 -33.13
N PRO A 302 -27.08 -13.67 -32.55
CA PRO A 302 -27.31 -12.29 -32.94
C PRO A 302 -27.18 -12.13 -34.46
N ALA A 303 -27.98 -11.26 -35.05
CA ALA A 303 -27.90 -10.99 -36.49
C ALA A 303 -26.48 -10.53 -36.87
N GLU A 304 -25.99 -10.98 -38.03
CA GLU A 304 -24.74 -10.43 -38.57
C GLU A 304 -24.91 -8.93 -38.85
N PRO A 305 -23.84 -8.12 -38.61
CA PRO A 305 -23.89 -6.70 -38.86
C PRO A 305 -24.31 -6.43 -40.33
N GLU A 306 -25.33 -5.65 -40.56
CA GLU A 306 -25.61 -5.11 -41.90
C GLU A 306 -24.43 -4.22 -42.34
N GLU A 307 -23.89 -4.46 -43.52
CA GLU A 307 -22.87 -3.58 -44.07
C GLU A 307 -23.51 -2.18 -44.25
N PRO A 308 -22.86 -1.12 -43.74
CA PRO A 308 -23.38 0.23 -43.88
C PRO A 308 -23.53 0.57 -45.38
N GLU A 309 -24.59 1.24 -45.75
CA GLU A 309 -24.87 1.69 -47.12
C GLU A 309 -23.75 2.65 -47.61
N ASP A 310 -23.02 3.28 -46.70
CA ASP A 310 -21.83 4.07 -46.95
C ASP A 310 -20.62 3.48 -46.16
N PRO A 311 -19.48 3.10 -46.81
CA PRO A 311 -18.32 2.55 -46.14
C PRO A 311 -17.63 3.50 -45.13
N GLU A 312 -17.98 4.79 -45.12
CA GLU A 312 -17.44 5.77 -44.17
C GLU A 312 -18.30 5.89 -42.86
N ASP A 313 -19.51 5.35 -42.86
CA ASP A 313 -20.37 5.39 -41.68
C ASP A 313 -20.10 4.19 -40.75
N PRO A 314 -20.03 4.42 -39.41
CA PRO A 314 -19.94 3.30 -38.47
C PRO A 314 -21.24 2.48 -38.54
N PRO A 315 -21.15 1.14 -38.53
CA PRO A 315 -22.33 0.29 -38.52
C PRO A 315 -23.24 0.67 -37.33
N PRO A 316 -24.55 0.62 -37.48
CA PRO A 316 -25.46 0.91 -36.38
C PRO A 316 -25.21 -0.05 -35.20
N PRO A 317 -25.33 0.43 -33.95
CA PRO A 317 -25.14 -0.43 -32.78
C PRO A 317 -26.20 -1.54 -32.80
N GLN A 318 -25.75 -2.77 -32.89
CA GLN A 318 -26.63 -3.95 -32.87
C GLN A 318 -26.77 -4.50 -31.46
N ASP A 319 -27.94 -5.04 -31.17
CA ASP A 319 -28.18 -5.76 -29.92
C ASP A 319 -27.36 -7.09 -29.95
N PRO A 320 -26.42 -7.29 -29.00
CA PRO A 320 -25.60 -8.47 -28.96
C PRO A 320 -26.37 -9.73 -28.50
N ARG A 321 -27.67 -9.61 -28.18
CA ARG A 321 -28.47 -10.70 -27.64
C ARG A 321 -28.86 -11.73 -28.70
N ALA A 322 -28.85 -12.99 -28.30
CA ALA A 322 -29.45 -14.04 -29.09
C ALA A 322 -30.97 -13.89 -29.14
N VAL A 323 -31.55 -14.18 -30.30
CA VAL A 323 -33.00 -14.14 -30.47
C VAL A 323 -33.55 -15.55 -30.31
N PHE A 324 -34.42 -15.74 -29.31
CA PHE A 324 -35.18 -16.98 -29.11
C PHE A 324 -36.50 -16.87 -29.85
N THR A 325 -36.75 -17.77 -30.80
CA THR A 325 -38.01 -17.85 -31.52
C THR A 325 -38.87 -19.01 -31.01
N GLY A 326 -40.14 -18.75 -30.82
CA GLY A 326 -41.10 -19.71 -30.27
C GLY A 326 -42.54 -19.17 -30.24
N SER A 327 -43.38 -19.77 -29.42
CA SER A 327 -44.72 -19.23 -29.14
C SER A 327 -44.77 -18.78 -27.71
N PHE A 328 -44.96 -17.46 -27.50
CA PHE A 328 -44.85 -16.82 -26.19
C PHE A 328 -46.10 -16.04 -25.78
N ALA A 329 -47.05 -15.86 -26.70
CA ALA A 329 -48.22 -14.98 -26.50
C ALA A 329 -49.10 -15.36 -25.31
N ASP A 330 -49.09 -16.64 -24.94
CA ASP A 330 -49.92 -17.19 -23.83
C ASP A 330 -49.25 -17.07 -22.46
N LEU A 331 -48.01 -16.67 -22.39
CA LEU A 331 -47.28 -16.58 -21.12
C LEU A 331 -47.58 -15.31 -20.32
N GLY A 332 -48.05 -14.25 -21.02
CA GLY A 332 -48.32 -12.96 -20.38
C GLY A 332 -47.02 -12.29 -19.83
N LEU A 333 -45.88 -12.52 -20.50
CA LEU A 333 -44.61 -11.97 -20.09
C LEU A 333 -44.39 -10.58 -20.64
N GLU A 334 -43.72 -9.73 -19.85
CA GLU A 334 -43.30 -8.40 -20.21
C GLU A 334 -41.79 -8.21 -20.08
N PRO A 335 -41.19 -7.23 -20.76
CA PRO A 335 -39.80 -6.89 -20.54
C PRO A 335 -39.48 -6.61 -19.06
N GLY A 336 -38.43 -7.25 -18.52
CA GLY A 336 -38.04 -7.19 -17.11
C GLY A 336 -38.56 -8.37 -16.26
N ASP A 337 -39.46 -9.19 -16.76
CA ASP A 337 -39.89 -10.38 -16.03
C ASP A 337 -38.76 -11.39 -15.84
N ALA A 338 -38.70 -11.98 -14.66
CA ALA A 338 -37.84 -13.12 -14.41
C ALA A 338 -38.53 -14.40 -14.84
N ILE A 339 -37.89 -15.18 -15.73
CA ILE A 339 -38.37 -16.46 -16.21
C ILE A 339 -37.43 -17.60 -15.82
N GLU A 340 -38.00 -18.78 -15.64
CA GLU A 340 -37.24 -20.00 -15.46
C GLU A 340 -37.38 -20.89 -16.70
N LEU A 341 -36.24 -21.34 -17.23
CA LEU A 341 -36.16 -22.37 -18.28
C LEU A 341 -35.76 -23.71 -17.66
N THR A 342 -36.48 -24.75 -17.93
CA THR A 342 -36.20 -26.09 -17.41
C THR A 342 -36.06 -27.14 -18.51
N GLY A 343 -35.34 -28.25 -18.27
CA GLY A 343 -35.29 -29.43 -19.12
C GLY A 343 -34.40 -29.33 -20.36
N THR A 344 -33.47 -28.38 -20.43
CA THR A 344 -32.54 -28.20 -21.57
C THR A 344 -31.13 -27.82 -21.13
N ALA A 345 -30.19 -27.77 -22.11
CA ALA A 345 -28.82 -27.29 -21.87
C ALA A 345 -28.77 -25.79 -21.53
N ILE A 346 -29.85 -25.04 -21.78
CA ILE A 346 -30.02 -23.64 -21.42
C ILE A 346 -30.93 -23.45 -20.19
N ALA A 347 -31.08 -24.49 -19.36
CA ALA A 347 -31.85 -24.38 -18.13
C ALA A 347 -31.22 -23.35 -17.19
N GLY A 348 -32.05 -22.46 -16.61
CA GLY A 348 -31.61 -21.39 -15.71
C GLY A 348 -32.66 -20.33 -15.56
N GLU A 349 -32.37 -19.36 -14.70
CA GLU A 349 -33.17 -18.13 -14.57
C GLU A 349 -32.61 -17.04 -15.50
N TYR A 350 -33.53 -16.30 -16.13
CA TYR A 350 -33.23 -15.23 -17.07
C TYR A 350 -34.18 -14.05 -16.85
N LEU A 351 -33.78 -12.87 -17.29
CA LEU A 351 -34.66 -11.71 -17.39
C LEU A 351 -35.07 -11.51 -18.85
N VAL A 352 -36.35 -11.27 -19.07
CA VAL A 352 -36.87 -10.94 -20.41
C VAL A 352 -36.42 -9.51 -20.75
N HIS A 353 -35.55 -9.39 -21.75
CA HIS A 353 -35.15 -8.06 -22.28
C HIS A 353 -36.18 -7.48 -23.23
N SER A 354 -36.60 -8.29 -24.20
CA SER A 354 -37.70 -7.95 -25.10
C SER A 354 -38.50 -9.20 -25.41
N ILE A 355 -39.81 -9.02 -25.72
CA ILE A 355 -40.68 -10.13 -26.05
C ILE A 355 -41.76 -9.69 -27.03
N SER A 356 -42.08 -10.61 -27.95
CA SER A 356 -43.24 -10.52 -28.86
C SER A 356 -43.95 -11.87 -28.79
N SER A 357 -45.03 -12.03 -29.61
CA SER A 357 -45.74 -13.32 -29.67
C SER A 357 -44.87 -14.50 -30.19
N SER A 358 -43.78 -14.22 -30.90
CA SER A 358 -42.93 -15.21 -31.58
C SER A 358 -41.44 -15.12 -31.31
N GLU A 359 -40.95 -14.01 -30.71
CA GLU A 359 -39.55 -13.75 -30.47
C GLU A 359 -39.33 -13.19 -29.07
N MET A 360 -38.22 -13.51 -28.49
CA MET A 360 -37.81 -13.07 -27.16
C MET A 360 -36.28 -12.93 -27.11
N THR A 361 -35.80 -11.90 -26.44
CA THR A 361 -34.39 -11.76 -26.07
C THR A 361 -34.24 -11.78 -24.56
N LEU A 362 -33.11 -12.30 -24.07
CA LEU A 362 -32.88 -12.55 -22.65
C LEU A 362 -31.61 -11.90 -22.16
N ASP A 363 -31.64 -11.54 -20.90
CA ASP A 363 -30.48 -11.21 -20.08
C ASP A 363 -30.28 -12.26 -18.98
N TYR A 364 -29.03 -12.41 -18.50
CA TYR A 364 -28.78 -13.10 -17.26
C TYR A 364 -29.29 -12.26 -16.07
N PRO A 365 -29.46 -12.85 -14.87
CA PRO A 365 -29.93 -12.10 -13.69
C PRO A 365 -29.04 -10.92 -13.29
N ASP A 366 -27.77 -10.87 -13.76
CA ASP A 366 -26.84 -9.78 -13.58
C ASP A 366 -26.95 -8.68 -14.66
N LEU A 367 -27.97 -8.72 -15.50
CA LEU A 367 -28.23 -7.83 -16.63
C LEU A 367 -27.24 -7.94 -17.79
N THR A 368 -26.42 -8.97 -17.82
CA THR A 368 -25.55 -9.23 -18.97
C THR A 368 -26.35 -9.90 -20.11
N PRO A 369 -26.13 -9.49 -21.38
CA PRO A 369 -26.85 -10.07 -22.52
C PRO A 369 -26.57 -11.57 -22.70
N VAL A 370 -27.56 -12.35 -23.00
CA VAL A 370 -27.39 -13.75 -23.45
C VAL A 370 -26.96 -13.75 -24.92
N THR A 371 -25.64 -13.84 -25.17
CA THR A 371 -25.06 -13.64 -26.51
C THR A 371 -24.83 -14.94 -27.31
N SER A 372 -24.74 -16.08 -26.66
CA SER A 372 -24.30 -17.34 -27.33
C SER A 372 -24.97 -18.57 -26.73
N PRO A 373 -26.27 -18.78 -26.89
CA PRO A 373 -26.75 -20.15 -26.81
C PRO A 373 -26.16 -20.89 -28.00
N THR A 374 -25.66 -22.11 -27.80
CA THR A 374 -25.34 -22.97 -28.94
C THR A 374 -26.59 -23.10 -29.81
N GLY A 375 -26.54 -22.59 -31.03
CA GLY A 375 -27.69 -22.52 -31.92
C GLY A 375 -28.36 -23.90 -32.03
N GLY A 376 -29.67 -23.93 -31.89
CA GLY A 376 -30.40 -25.17 -31.99
C GLY A 376 -31.86 -25.06 -31.57
N THR A 377 -32.60 -26.13 -31.79
CA THR A 377 -33.97 -26.26 -31.32
C THR A 377 -34.00 -26.95 -29.99
N TYR A 378 -34.61 -26.30 -29.00
CA TYR A 378 -34.75 -26.79 -27.62
C TYR A 378 -36.21 -27.06 -27.31
N LEU A 379 -36.44 -28.06 -26.48
CA LEU A 379 -37.72 -28.30 -25.84
C LEU A 379 -37.59 -27.91 -24.37
N ALA A 380 -38.07 -26.74 -24.00
CA ALA A 380 -37.91 -26.21 -22.66
C ALA A 380 -39.26 -26.02 -21.95
N GLY A 381 -39.33 -26.39 -20.71
CA GLY A 381 -40.38 -25.93 -19.81
C GLY A 381 -40.09 -24.45 -19.48
N MET A 382 -41.08 -23.58 -19.64
CA MET A 382 -40.93 -22.15 -19.44
C MET A 382 -42.12 -21.55 -18.72
N ASP A 383 -41.88 -20.72 -17.74
CA ASP A 383 -42.87 -19.78 -17.20
C ASP A 383 -42.13 -18.68 -16.41
N ARG A 384 -42.90 -17.66 -15.99
CA ARG A 384 -42.47 -16.63 -15.06
C ARG A 384 -42.02 -17.24 -13.72
N VAL A 385 -40.94 -16.76 -13.13
CA VAL A 385 -40.53 -17.19 -11.78
C VAL A 385 -41.67 -16.88 -10.80
N GLY A 386 -42.10 -17.91 -10.03
CA GLY A 386 -43.17 -17.77 -9.05
C GLY A 386 -44.59 -17.78 -9.62
N ALA A 387 -44.75 -18.08 -10.91
CA ALA A 387 -46.09 -18.27 -11.49
C ALA A 387 -46.82 -19.41 -10.81
N ARG A 388 -48.08 -19.22 -10.47
CA ARG A 388 -48.95 -20.21 -9.80
C ARG A 388 -50.18 -20.50 -10.59
N TYR A 389 -50.74 -21.67 -10.39
CA TYR A 389 -51.99 -22.13 -11.01
C TYR A 389 -52.87 -22.74 -9.94
N GLU A 390 -54.02 -22.17 -9.69
CA GLU A 390 -55.03 -22.69 -8.78
C GLU A 390 -55.90 -23.74 -9.46
N ILE A 391 -56.10 -24.87 -8.85
CA ILE A 391 -57.05 -25.89 -9.34
C ILE A 391 -58.46 -25.39 -9.05
N LEU A 392 -59.22 -25.15 -10.11
CA LEU A 392 -60.63 -24.73 -10.02
C LEU A 392 -61.57 -25.91 -10.00
N SER A 393 -61.28 -27.00 -10.71
CA SER A 393 -62.11 -28.19 -10.79
C SER A 393 -61.34 -29.37 -11.34
N PHE A 394 -61.90 -30.58 -11.12
CA PHE A 394 -61.40 -31.82 -11.67
C PHE A 394 -62.36 -32.41 -12.72
N SER A 395 -61.80 -32.94 -13.81
CA SER A 395 -62.54 -33.71 -14.82
C SER A 395 -62.12 -35.16 -14.73
N GLY A 396 -62.77 -35.92 -13.81
CA GLY A 396 -62.40 -37.27 -13.49
C GLY A 396 -61.08 -37.38 -12.71
N SER A 397 -60.42 -38.58 -12.78
CA SER A 397 -59.14 -38.80 -12.09
C SER A 397 -57.92 -38.36 -12.90
N THR A 398 -58.11 -37.86 -14.13
CA THR A 398 -57.02 -37.56 -15.05
C THR A 398 -56.98 -36.12 -15.49
N GLY A 399 -58.06 -35.35 -15.31
CA GLY A 399 -58.14 -33.95 -15.79
C GLY A 399 -58.32 -32.95 -14.65
N MET A 400 -57.78 -31.75 -14.82
CA MET A 400 -58.00 -30.62 -13.95
C MET A 400 -58.10 -29.34 -14.77
N THR A 401 -58.87 -28.40 -14.25
CA THR A 401 -58.97 -27.05 -14.78
C THR A 401 -58.24 -26.12 -13.79
N VAL A 402 -57.38 -25.28 -14.32
CA VAL A 402 -56.55 -24.38 -13.51
C VAL A 402 -56.73 -22.93 -13.98
N GLU A 403 -56.46 -21.99 -13.06
CA GLU A 403 -56.43 -20.58 -13.35
C GLU A 403 -55.05 -20.03 -12.90
N LYS A 404 -54.37 -19.29 -13.78
CA LYS A 404 -53.10 -18.67 -13.42
C LYS A 404 -53.34 -17.50 -12.46
N GLN A 405 -52.53 -17.44 -11.43
CA GLN A 405 -52.64 -16.39 -10.42
C GLN A 405 -51.39 -15.57 -10.38
N LEU A 406 -51.57 -14.27 -10.11
CA LEU A 406 -50.52 -13.34 -9.72
C LEU A 406 -50.04 -13.67 -8.30
N ALA A 407 -48.88 -13.17 -7.94
CA ALA A 407 -48.29 -13.40 -6.62
C ALA A 407 -49.13 -12.88 -5.43
N ASN A 408 -50.03 -11.92 -5.70
CA ASN A 408 -50.99 -11.42 -4.71
C ASN A 408 -52.22 -12.32 -4.53
N GLY A 409 -52.32 -13.45 -5.28
CA GLY A 409 -53.43 -14.39 -5.25
C GLY A 409 -54.65 -13.97 -6.10
N ASN A 410 -54.58 -12.93 -6.89
CA ASN A 410 -55.62 -12.55 -7.84
C ASN A 410 -55.41 -13.32 -9.17
N PRO A 411 -56.51 -13.62 -9.92
CA PRO A 411 -56.40 -14.19 -11.23
C PRO A 411 -55.59 -13.33 -12.20
N ASP A 412 -54.69 -13.95 -12.95
CA ASP A 412 -53.91 -13.32 -14.02
C ASP A 412 -54.77 -13.17 -15.27
N THR A 413 -55.41 -12.02 -15.41
CA THR A 413 -56.30 -11.72 -16.56
C THR A 413 -55.59 -11.58 -17.91
N ALA A 414 -54.27 -11.43 -17.90
CA ALA A 414 -53.44 -11.41 -19.10
C ALA A 414 -53.07 -12.82 -19.62
N TRP A 415 -53.28 -13.83 -18.79
CA TRP A 415 -52.96 -15.19 -19.17
C TRP A 415 -53.96 -15.72 -20.23
N GLY A 416 -53.46 -15.97 -21.43
CA GLY A 416 -54.28 -16.48 -22.54
C GLY A 416 -54.64 -17.97 -22.50
N GLY A 417 -54.26 -18.69 -21.46
CA GLY A 417 -54.37 -20.15 -21.35
C GLY A 417 -53.21 -20.92 -21.99
N PHE A 418 -53.08 -22.17 -21.70
CA PHE A 418 -52.07 -23.06 -22.30
C PHE A 418 -52.35 -23.26 -23.79
N PRO A 419 -51.31 -23.33 -24.64
CA PRO A 419 -51.45 -23.75 -26.04
C PRO A 419 -51.92 -25.21 -26.09
N SER A 420 -52.72 -25.56 -27.08
CA SER A 420 -53.17 -26.97 -27.28
C SER A 420 -52.00 -27.85 -27.72
N GLN A 421 -51.42 -28.55 -26.79
CA GLN A 421 -50.28 -29.41 -27.05
C GLN A 421 -50.19 -30.61 -26.09
N ARG A 422 -49.47 -31.67 -26.54
CA ARG A 422 -49.01 -32.76 -25.68
C ARG A 422 -47.58 -32.55 -25.28
N SER A 423 -47.33 -32.56 -24.00
CA SER A 423 -45.99 -32.43 -23.44
C SER A 423 -45.55 -33.70 -22.72
N THR A 424 -44.37 -34.21 -23.07
CA THR A 424 -43.71 -35.34 -22.38
C THR A 424 -42.63 -34.84 -21.43
N ASN A 425 -42.17 -33.60 -21.59
CA ASN A 425 -41.29 -32.92 -20.66
C ASN A 425 -42.07 -31.79 -19.98
N PHE A 426 -42.50 -32.02 -18.80
CA PHE A 426 -43.27 -31.09 -17.97
C PHE A 426 -42.85 -31.21 -16.51
N THR A 427 -43.02 -30.13 -15.77
CA THR A 427 -42.84 -30.12 -14.30
C THR A 427 -44.13 -29.56 -13.71
N ILE A 428 -44.74 -30.31 -12.80
CA ILE A 428 -45.87 -29.86 -12.01
C ILE A 428 -45.53 -30.11 -10.53
N ARG A 429 -45.51 -29.02 -9.76
CA ARG A 429 -45.18 -29.06 -8.34
C ARG A 429 -46.33 -28.42 -7.55
N LEU A 430 -46.45 -28.77 -6.27
CA LEU A 430 -47.25 -27.97 -5.37
C LEU A 430 -46.55 -26.62 -5.17
N ALA A 431 -47.28 -25.56 -5.37
CA ALA A 431 -46.80 -24.24 -4.96
C ALA A 431 -46.73 -24.21 -3.44
N LEU A 432 -45.56 -24.03 -2.92
CA LEU A 432 -45.34 -24.04 -1.50
C LEU A 432 -45.80 -22.74 -0.84
N THR A 433 -46.15 -22.85 0.43
CA THR A 433 -46.36 -21.69 1.27
C THR A 433 -45.02 -20.97 1.48
N ALA A 434 -45.08 -19.70 1.83
CA ALA A 434 -43.91 -18.83 2.08
C ALA A 434 -42.86 -19.44 3.04
N ALA A 435 -43.15 -20.56 3.72
CA ALA A 435 -42.20 -21.21 4.64
C ALA A 435 -41.08 -21.99 3.97
N ASP A 436 -41.17 -22.29 2.68
CA ASP A 436 -40.36 -23.33 2.02
C ASP A 436 -39.43 -22.80 0.92
N GLY A 437 -39.14 -21.49 0.90
CA GLY A 437 -38.19 -20.89 -0.03
C GLY A 437 -36.75 -21.41 0.13
N ASP A 438 -35.97 -21.26 -0.95
CA ASP A 438 -34.57 -21.68 -0.97
C ASP A 438 -33.72 -20.98 0.08
N TRP A 439 -32.87 -21.74 0.74
CA TRP A 439 -31.91 -21.21 1.68
C TRP A 439 -30.64 -20.79 0.99
N ALA A 440 -30.23 -19.53 1.16
CA ALA A 440 -28.87 -19.08 0.91
C ALA A 440 -28.01 -19.46 2.13
N GLY A 441 -26.93 -20.20 1.91
CA GLY A 441 -26.09 -20.77 2.98
C GLY A 441 -26.42 -22.25 3.27
N PRO A 442 -25.95 -22.81 4.41
CA PRO A 442 -25.41 -22.12 5.57
C PRO A 442 -23.94 -21.65 5.41
N PHE A 443 -23.61 -20.51 5.97
CA PHE A 443 -22.26 -19.97 6.04
C PHE A 443 -21.84 -19.75 7.49
N LEU A 444 -20.54 -19.81 7.76
CA LEU A 444 -19.99 -19.49 9.07
C LEU A 444 -19.99 -17.97 9.29
N ALA A 445 -20.55 -17.52 10.40
CA ALA A 445 -20.53 -16.11 10.78
C ALA A 445 -19.30 -15.71 11.57
N CYS A 446 -18.43 -16.65 11.94
CA CYS A 446 -17.16 -16.43 12.63
C CYS A 446 -16.03 -17.14 11.93
N PRO A 447 -14.78 -16.72 12.09
CA PRO A 447 -13.62 -17.52 11.70
C PRO A 447 -13.64 -18.89 12.40
N PRO A 448 -13.12 -19.94 11.77
CA PRO A 448 -12.98 -21.26 12.41
C PRO A 448 -12.25 -21.15 13.76
N GLY A 449 -12.87 -21.74 14.81
CA GLY A 449 -12.31 -21.72 16.16
C GLY A 449 -12.63 -20.50 16.99
N GLU A 450 -13.25 -19.45 16.43
CA GLU A 450 -13.74 -18.30 17.16
C GLU A 450 -15.25 -18.42 17.47
N THR A 451 -15.72 -17.65 18.45
CA THR A 451 -17.11 -17.65 18.90
C THR A 451 -17.67 -16.24 18.96
N THR A 452 -18.99 -16.12 18.90
CA THR A 452 -19.68 -14.83 19.07
C THR A 452 -20.94 -14.99 19.90
N THR A 453 -21.39 -13.88 20.49
CA THR A 453 -22.72 -13.78 21.13
C THR A 453 -23.73 -13.04 20.27
N ARG A 454 -23.26 -12.37 19.19
CA ARG A 454 -24.09 -11.48 18.37
C ARG A 454 -23.70 -11.56 16.91
N ILE A 455 -24.69 -11.73 16.05
CA ILE A 455 -24.55 -11.60 14.60
C ILE A 455 -25.39 -10.42 14.09
N GLU A 456 -24.95 -9.84 12.99
CA GLU A 456 -25.71 -8.87 12.20
C GLU A 456 -25.77 -9.31 10.75
N TRP A 457 -26.88 -8.99 10.11
CA TRP A 457 -27.10 -9.31 8.71
C TRP A 457 -27.86 -8.19 8.01
N ASP A 458 -27.57 -8.02 6.73
CA ASP A 458 -28.15 -6.96 5.93
C ASP A 458 -29.02 -7.54 4.82
N VAL A 459 -30.21 -6.96 4.68
CA VAL A 459 -31.11 -7.18 3.54
C VAL A 459 -31.06 -5.94 2.68
N PHE A 460 -31.02 -6.11 1.38
CA PHE A 460 -30.88 -5.03 0.43
C PHE A 460 -31.86 -5.18 -0.73
N ALA A 461 -32.53 -4.10 -1.11
CA ALA A 461 -33.36 -4.01 -2.29
C ALA A 461 -32.68 -3.06 -3.29
N PRO A 462 -31.95 -3.59 -4.28
CA PRO A 462 -31.12 -2.77 -5.18
C PRO A 462 -31.92 -1.86 -6.12
N GLN A 463 -33.17 -2.19 -6.37
CA GLN A 463 -34.08 -1.43 -7.23
C GLN A 463 -35.19 -0.72 -6.47
N GLY A 464 -35.06 -0.65 -5.12
CA GLY A 464 -36.16 -0.23 -4.27
C GLY A 464 -37.14 -1.36 -3.97
N LEU A 465 -38.29 -1.02 -3.41
CA LEU A 465 -39.37 -1.95 -3.09
C LEU A 465 -40.71 -1.24 -3.29
N GLY A 466 -41.55 -1.81 -4.15
CA GLY A 466 -42.86 -1.21 -4.51
C GLY A 466 -43.41 -1.80 -5.78
N SER A 467 -44.61 -1.30 -6.21
CA SER A 467 -45.19 -1.57 -7.52
C SER A 467 -45.55 -0.27 -8.21
N ILE A 468 -45.07 -0.09 -9.42
CA ILE A 468 -45.25 1.12 -10.21
C ILE A 468 -46.59 1.04 -10.91
N LYS A 469 -47.44 2.03 -10.68
CA LYS A 469 -48.74 2.17 -11.37
C LYS A 469 -48.60 2.80 -12.74
N ASP A 470 -49.66 2.68 -13.55
CA ASP A 470 -49.74 3.30 -14.88
C ASP A 470 -49.64 4.82 -14.88
N ASP A 471 -49.96 5.46 -13.75
CA ASP A 471 -49.84 6.90 -13.54
C ASP A 471 -48.46 7.32 -13.03
N GLY A 472 -47.60 6.35 -12.76
CA GLY A 472 -46.22 6.55 -12.25
C GLY A 472 -46.09 6.60 -10.73
N ASP A 473 -47.20 6.54 -9.98
CA ASP A 473 -47.19 6.41 -8.54
C ASP A 473 -46.67 5.02 -8.15
N ILE A 474 -46.13 4.90 -6.94
CA ILE A 474 -45.62 3.64 -6.43
C ILE A 474 -46.47 3.15 -5.26
N ASP A 475 -46.98 1.96 -5.35
CA ASP A 475 -47.60 1.28 -4.21
C ASP A 475 -46.54 0.61 -3.35
N GLY A 476 -46.64 0.84 -2.03
CA GLY A 476 -45.72 0.20 -1.06
C GLY A 476 -45.86 -1.33 -1.07
N ARG A 477 -44.74 -1.99 -0.91
CA ARG A 477 -44.63 -3.46 -0.75
C ARG A 477 -43.96 -3.81 0.55
N SER A 478 -44.40 -4.93 1.12
CA SER A 478 -43.79 -5.56 2.31
C SER A 478 -43.45 -6.99 2.01
N ARG A 479 -42.22 -7.38 2.36
CA ARG A 479 -41.68 -8.70 2.15
C ARG A 479 -41.11 -9.29 3.41
N GLN A 480 -41.18 -10.60 3.55
CA GLN A 480 -40.65 -11.32 4.70
C GLN A 480 -39.39 -12.09 4.34
N VAL A 481 -38.42 -12.00 5.21
CA VAL A 481 -37.16 -12.75 5.16
C VAL A 481 -36.95 -13.47 6.48
N GLU A 482 -36.46 -14.70 6.40
CA GLU A 482 -36.16 -15.54 7.57
C GLU A 482 -34.68 -15.83 7.63
N LEU A 483 -34.09 -15.51 8.78
CA LEU A 483 -32.75 -15.95 9.11
C LEU A 483 -32.85 -17.14 10.06
N GLN A 484 -32.07 -18.19 9.79
CA GLN A 484 -31.87 -19.27 10.73
C GLN A 484 -30.38 -19.38 11.09
N TRP A 485 -30.14 -19.67 12.35
CA TRP A 485 -28.80 -19.92 12.86
C TRP A 485 -28.77 -21.13 13.79
N ARG A 486 -27.61 -21.79 13.85
CA ARG A 486 -27.33 -22.87 14.80
C ARG A 486 -25.85 -22.89 15.16
N PRO A 487 -25.49 -23.39 16.37
CA PRO A 487 -24.09 -23.73 16.64
C PRO A 487 -23.60 -24.81 15.66
N VAL A 488 -22.36 -24.73 15.19
CA VAL A 488 -21.74 -25.76 14.36
C VAL A 488 -21.88 -27.12 15.02
N GLY A 489 -22.33 -28.12 14.22
CA GLY A 489 -22.60 -29.48 14.72
C GLY A 489 -23.97 -29.71 15.40
N SER A 490 -24.75 -28.64 15.59
CA SER A 490 -26.13 -28.79 16.09
C SER A 490 -27.10 -29.18 14.96
N SER A 491 -28.08 -30.03 15.26
CA SER A 491 -29.14 -30.35 14.33
C SER A 491 -30.32 -29.37 14.36
N SER A 492 -30.46 -28.57 15.42
CA SER A 492 -31.60 -27.67 15.62
C SER A 492 -31.30 -26.26 15.17
N TRP A 493 -32.21 -25.69 14.39
CA TRP A 493 -32.13 -24.31 13.93
C TRP A 493 -32.97 -23.38 14.79
N ASN A 494 -32.41 -22.23 15.15
CA ASN A 494 -33.14 -21.10 15.70
C ASN A 494 -33.55 -20.18 14.56
N SER A 495 -34.78 -19.69 14.56
CA SER A 495 -35.36 -18.90 13.48
C SER A 495 -35.73 -17.48 13.93
N VAL A 496 -35.48 -16.51 13.05
CA VAL A 496 -35.88 -15.11 13.24
C VAL A 496 -36.42 -14.57 11.92
N THR A 497 -37.69 -14.18 11.90
CA THR A 497 -38.31 -13.54 10.73
C THR A 497 -38.27 -12.04 10.84
N ARG A 498 -38.03 -11.33 9.73
CA ARG A 498 -38.08 -9.87 9.61
C ARG A 498 -38.93 -9.48 8.41
N THR A 499 -39.62 -8.36 8.56
CA THR A 499 -40.38 -7.74 7.46
C THR A 499 -39.62 -6.51 6.99
N VAL A 500 -39.41 -6.41 5.70
CA VAL A 500 -38.87 -5.24 4.99
C VAL A 500 -39.96 -4.60 4.17
N SER A 501 -40.02 -3.28 4.14
CA SER A 501 -41.10 -2.53 3.48
C SER A 501 -40.53 -1.30 2.80
N GLY A 502 -41.08 -0.94 1.66
CA GLY A 502 -40.71 0.25 0.91
C GLY A 502 -41.78 0.69 -0.07
N GLU A 503 -41.66 1.93 -0.56
CA GLU A 503 -42.55 2.61 -1.51
C GLU A 503 -41.67 3.55 -2.37
N THR A 504 -40.60 3.00 -2.97
CA THR A 504 -39.61 3.79 -3.73
C THR A 504 -38.85 2.94 -4.75
N ARG A 505 -38.33 3.61 -5.78
CA ARG A 505 -37.35 3.04 -6.73
C ARG A 505 -35.92 3.18 -6.25
N ASP A 506 -35.71 3.96 -5.19
CA ASP A 506 -34.36 4.14 -4.63
C ASP A 506 -33.94 2.89 -3.86
N GLN A 507 -32.65 2.64 -3.82
CA GLN A 507 -32.07 1.52 -3.10
C GLN A 507 -32.44 1.58 -1.61
N LEU A 508 -32.88 0.46 -1.07
CA LEU A 508 -33.21 0.33 0.34
C LEU A 508 -32.35 -0.76 1.01
N GLY A 509 -31.95 -0.50 2.25
CA GLY A 509 -31.18 -1.45 3.02
C GLY A 509 -31.61 -1.53 4.49
N TRP A 510 -31.50 -2.68 5.07
CA TRP A 510 -31.86 -2.96 6.46
C TRP A 510 -30.76 -3.77 7.13
N THR A 511 -30.31 -3.33 8.31
CA THR A 511 -29.43 -4.10 9.18
C THR A 511 -30.21 -4.65 10.37
N PHE A 512 -30.18 -5.94 10.53
CA PHE A 512 -30.79 -6.64 11.65
C PHE A 512 -29.71 -7.28 12.52
N SER A 513 -29.97 -7.34 13.83
CA SER A 513 -29.09 -8.02 14.79
C SER A 513 -29.82 -9.16 15.49
N VAL A 514 -29.08 -10.19 15.85
CA VAL A 514 -29.54 -11.36 16.61
C VAL A 514 -28.55 -11.64 17.72
N ASN A 515 -29.06 -11.69 18.96
CA ASN A 515 -28.28 -12.15 20.11
C ASN A 515 -28.45 -13.68 20.24
N LEU A 516 -27.32 -14.40 20.34
CA LEU A 516 -27.31 -15.86 20.27
C LEU A 516 -27.48 -16.55 21.64
N GLY A 517 -27.58 -15.76 22.72
CA GLY A 517 -27.80 -16.28 24.09
C GLY A 517 -26.55 -16.88 24.74
N GLY A 518 -25.45 -17.03 24.05
CA GLY A 518 -24.17 -17.54 24.55
C GLY A 518 -23.06 -17.45 23.49
N GLN A 519 -21.85 -17.79 23.89
CA GLN A 519 -20.68 -17.85 23.00
C GLN A 519 -20.78 -19.11 22.13
N VAL A 520 -21.03 -18.94 20.83
CA VAL A 520 -21.14 -20.04 19.87
C VAL A 520 -20.42 -19.69 18.55
N THR A 521 -20.04 -20.70 17.80
CA THR A 521 -19.64 -20.55 16.39
C THR A 521 -20.89 -20.81 15.54
N PRO A 522 -21.59 -19.78 15.00
CA PRO A 522 -22.86 -19.99 14.35
C PRO A 522 -22.69 -20.26 12.85
N GLU A 523 -23.45 -21.27 12.36
CA GLU A 523 -23.83 -21.40 10.97
C GLU A 523 -25.11 -20.62 10.74
N VAL A 524 -25.16 -19.83 9.67
CA VAL A 524 -26.28 -18.93 9.36
C VAL A 524 -26.75 -19.16 7.94
N ARG A 525 -28.06 -19.20 7.76
CA ARG A 525 -28.72 -19.22 6.45
C ARG A 525 -29.90 -18.27 6.42
N VAL A 526 -30.16 -17.73 5.26
CA VAL A 526 -31.26 -16.76 5.05
C VAL A 526 -32.10 -17.21 3.87
N ARG A 527 -33.41 -17.01 3.95
CA ARG A 527 -34.31 -17.18 2.82
C ARG A 527 -35.34 -16.05 2.78
N ARG A 528 -35.89 -15.87 1.62
CA ARG A 528 -37.11 -15.12 1.42
C ARG A 528 -38.31 -16.08 1.65
N THR A 529 -39.30 -15.63 2.43
CA THR A 529 -40.51 -16.42 2.71
C THR A 529 -41.74 -15.90 1.95
N SER A 530 -41.63 -14.72 1.31
CA SER A 530 -42.64 -14.15 0.43
C SER A 530 -42.28 -14.44 -1.03
N ILE A 531 -43.31 -14.63 -1.86
CA ILE A 531 -43.10 -14.80 -3.30
C ILE A 531 -42.64 -13.52 -3.94
N GLU A 532 -41.79 -13.69 -4.95
CA GLU A 532 -41.30 -12.57 -5.76
C GLU A 532 -42.30 -12.27 -6.87
N GLU A 533 -42.69 -11.00 -7.01
CA GLU A 533 -43.43 -10.52 -8.16
C GLU A 533 -42.45 -10.22 -9.27
N THR A 534 -42.78 -10.62 -10.52
CA THR A 534 -41.82 -10.61 -11.62
C THR A 534 -42.25 -9.79 -12.81
N THR A 535 -43.23 -8.88 -12.61
CA THR A 535 -43.66 -7.92 -13.65
C THR A 535 -42.63 -6.77 -13.72
N VAL A 536 -42.57 -6.10 -14.86
CA VAL A 536 -41.70 -4.89 -15.03
C VAL A 536 -42.08 -3.76 -14.06
N GLN A 537 -43.32 -3.73 -13.64
CA GLN A 537 -43.85 -2.73 -12.69
C GLN A 537 -43.45 -3.06 -11.23
N ASP A 538 -43.04 -4.28 -10.91
CA ASP A 538 -42.73 -4.68 -9.55
C ASP A 538 -41.27 -4.53 -9.23
N LEU A 539 -40.97 -3.73 -8.21
CA LEU A 539 -39.66 -3.56 -7.60
C LEU A 539 -39.59 -4.49 -6.41
N ASP A 540 -39.12 -5.73 -6.61
CA ASP A 540 -39.30 -6.79 -5.62
C ASP A 540 -38.05 -7.68 -5.43
N ARG A 541 -36.91 -7.26 -5.95
CA ARG A 541 -35.66 -7.99 -5.77
C ARG A 541 -35.07 -7.75 -4.38
N LEU A 542 -34.76 -8.84 -3.68
CA LEU A 542 -34.09 -8.80 -2.38
C LEU A 542 -32.77 -9.56 -2.42
N GLU A 543 -31.79 -9.03 -1.73
CA GLU A 543 -30.46 -9.61 -1.62
C GLU A 543 -30.03 -9.70 -0.15
N TRP A 544 -29.32 -10.75 0.21
CA TRP A 544 -28.58 -10.85 1.45
C TRP A 544 -27.23 -10.20 1.25
N LEU A 545 -27.09 -8.92 1.69
CA LEU A 545 -25.93 -8.10 1.37
C LEU A 545 -24.73 -8.34 2.28
N GLY A 546 -24.95 -8.72 3.53
CA GLY A 546 -23.86 -8.91 4.49
C GLY A 546 -24.24 -9.81 5.65
N LEU A 547 -23.25 -10.53 6.16
CA LEU A 547 -23.30 -11.27 7.41
C LEU A 547 -22.04 -10.96 8.21
N ARG A 548 -22.21 -10.56 9.45
CA ARG A 548 -21.07 -10.24 10.34
C ARG A 548 -21.34 -10.65 11.76
N SER A 549 -20.26 -10.87 12.51
CA SER A 549 -20.31 -11.19 13.93
C SER A 549 -19.42 -10.25 14.75
N GLU A 550 -19.87 -9.93 15.95
CA GLU A 550 -19.07 -9.22 16.95
C GLU A 550 -18.21 -10.24 17.69
N LEU A 551 -16.91 -10.22 17.47
CA LEU A 551 -15.98 -11.16 18.07
C LEU A 551 -15.56 -10.71 19.48
N PRO A 552 -15.33 -11.64 20.42
CA PRO A 552 -14.75 -11.32 21.73
C PRO A 552 -13.29 -10.88 21.61
N GLY A 553 -12.72 -10.38 22.71
CA GLY A 553 -11.29 -10.10 22.78
C GLY A 553 -10.85 -8.85 22.01
N ARG A 554 -11.73 -7.81 21.92
CA ARG A 554 -11.32 -6.51 21.38
C ARG A 554 -10.14 -5.94 22.16
N ALA A 555 -9.23 -5.27 21.46
CA ALA A 555 -8.20 -4.48 22.13
C ALA A 555 -8.85 -3.35 22.94
N THR A 556 -8.39 -3.17 24.17
CA THR A 556 -8.87 -2.08 25.05
C THR A 556 -8.07 -0.81 24.85
N SER A 557 -6.83 -0.92 24.44
CA SER A 557 -5.93 0.19 24.12
C SER A 557 -4.82 -0.29 23.18
N TYR A 558 -4.11 0.64 22.56
CA TYR A 558 -2.96 0.38 21.70
C TYR A 558 -1.70 1.06 22.26
N PRO A 559 -0.87 0.34 23.03
CA PRO A 559 0.35 0.91 23.60
C PRO A 559 1.29 1.41 22.49
N GLY A 560 1.78 2.63 22.65
CA GLY A 560 2.74 3.23 21.73
C GLY A 560 2.17 3.70 20.38
N VAL A 561 0.87 3.62 20.16
CA VAL A 561 0.22 3.98 18.88
C VAL A 561 -0.89 4.99 19.09
N THR A 562 -0.88 6.07 18.30
CA THR A 562 -2.02 7.00 18.22
C THR A 562 -3.06 6.43 17.23
N THR A 563 -4.31 6.36 17.68
CA THR A 563 -5.41 5.78 16.90
C THR A 563 -6.51 6.80 16.63
N LEU A 564 -7.20 6.64 15.50
CA LEU A 564 -8.37 7.41 15.12
C LEU A 564 -9.55 6.46 14.99
N ALA A 565 -10.56 6.61 15.85
CA ALA A 565 -11.84 5.93 15.69
C ALA A 565 -12.80 6.87 14.98
N MET A 566 -13.59 6.32 14.07
CA MET A 566 -14.48 7.11 13.22
C MET A 566 -15.73 6.33 12.83
N THR A 567 -16.87 7.02 12.85
CA THR A 567 -18.13 6.57 12.25
C THR A 567 -18.53 7.55 11.14
N LEU A 568 -18.61 7.07 9.91
CA LEU A 568 -19.09 7.84 8.77
C LEU A 568 -20.51 7.42 8.42
N GLN A 569 -21.41 8.38 8.25
CA GLN A 569 -22.75 8.14 7.74
C GLN A 569 -22.84 8.67 6.32
N GLY A 570 -23.39 7.87 5.41
CA GLY A 570 -23.64 8.29 4.04
C GLY A 570 -24.56 9.50 4.02
N SER A 571 -24.19 10.54 3.30
CA SER A 571 -24.98 11.75 3.07
C SER A 571 -24.80 12.17 1.62
N ASP A 572 -25.66 13.05 1.13
CA ASP A 572 -25.58 13.59 -0.23
C ASP A 572 -24.23 14.27 -0.51
N THR A 573 -23.59 14.79 0.55
CA THR A 573 -22.26 15.41 0.47
C THR A 573 -21.15 14.38 0.32
N ILE A 574 -21.33 13.15 0.84
CA ILE A 574 -20.34 12.05 0.77
C ILE A 574 -20.59 11.19 -0.48
N ALA A 575 -21.84 11.04 -0.90
CA ALA A 575 -22.23 10.21 -2.05
C ALA A 575 -21.64 10.68 -3.40
N GLY A 576 -21.35 11.98 -3.53
CA GLY A 576 -20.70 12.55 -4.71
C GLY A 576 -19.18 12.35 -4.75
N GLN A 577 -18.56 11.83 -3.69
CA GLN A 577 -17.13 11.58 -3.61
C GLN A 577 -16.87 10.07 -3.53
N SER A 578 -16.48 9.49 -4.63
CA SER A 578 -16.18 8.05 -4.76
C SER A 578 -14.95 7.56 -3.95
N GLU A 579 -14.39 8.40 -3.08
CA GLU A 579 -13.14 8.12 -2.38
C GLU A 579 -13.33 8.16 -0.87
N ASN A 580 -13.67 7.02 -0.27
CA ASN A 580 -13.61 6.81 1.19
C ASN A 580 -12.15 6.76 1.68
N ARG A 581 -11.36 7.81 1.36
CA ARG A 581 -9.96 7.90 1.75
C ARG A 581 -9.82 8.87 2.91
N VAL A 582 -9.68 8.32 4.11
CA VAL A 582 -9.35 9.13 5.28
C VAL A 582 -7.88 9.48 5.25
N SER A 583 -7.57 10.75 5.31
CA SER A 583 -6.20 11.24 5.45
C SER A 583 -6.12 12.28 6.55
N CYS A 584 -4.96 12.38 7.19
CA CYS A 584 -4.70 13.44 8.17
C CYS A 584 -3.28 13.98 8.03
N VAL A 585 -3.12 15.28 8.29
CA VAL A 585 -1.79 15.88 8.45
C VAL A 585 -1.49 15.92 9.94
N VAL A 586 -0.46 15.19 10.32
CA VAL A 586 -0.06 15.00 11.71
C VAL A 586 1.29 15.63 11.98
N THR A 587 1.51 16.11 13.21
CA THR A 587 2.81 16.60 13.66
C THR A 587 3.25 15.79 14.86
N ARG A 588 4.46 15.24 14.80
CA ARG A 588 5.04 14.48 15.89
C ARG A 588 5.16 15.30 17.16
N ARG A 589 4.80 14.72 18.31
CA ARG A 589 5.04 15.33 19.64
C ARG A 589 6.22 14.64 20.29
N LEU A 590 7.24 15.41 20.62
CA LEU A 590 8.45 14.95 21.30
C LEU A 590 8.75 15.85 22.50
N GLU A 591 9.56 15.35 23.39
CA GLU A 591 10.15 16.11 24.47
C GLU A 591 11.23 17.07 23.91
N PRO A 592 11.20 18.37 24.24
CA PRO A 592 12.24 19.30 23.85
C PRO A 592 13.61 18.93 24.45
N LEU A 593 14.72 19.42 23.88
CA LEU A 593 16.07 19.19 24.40
C LEU A 593 16.22 19.61 25.87
N GLY A 594 15.63 20.73 26.26
CA GLY A 594 15.65 21.23 27.64
C GLY A 594 14.71 20.48 28.60
N GLY A 595 14.10 19.37 28.19
CA GLY A 595 13.13 18.63 28.98
C GLY A 595 11.73 19.26 28.96
N GLY A 596 10.76 18.59 29.58
CA GLY A 596 9.40 19.09 29.72
C GLY A 596 8.33 18.20 29.09
N SER A 597 7.15 18.79 28.84
CA SER A 597 6.03 18.05 28.25
C SER A 597 6.20 17.85 26.74
N LEU A 598 5.59 16.79 26.20
CA LEU A 598 5.59 16.52 24.77
C LEU A 598 4.95 17.67 23.98
N THR A 599 5.70 18.27 23.08
CA THR A 599 5.26 19.37 22.20
C THR A 599 5.30 18.95 20.74
N ALA A 600 4.36 19.46 19.94
CA ALA A 600 4.38 19.25 18.50
C ALA A 600 5.63 19.90 17.89
N THR A 601 6.47 19.13 17.24
CA THR A 601 7.77 19.59 16.77
C THR A 601 8.16 19.00 15.42
N ARG A 602 8.98 19.76 14.70
CA ARG A 602 9.67 19.35 13.46
C ARG A 602 11.18 19.45 13.64
N SER A 603 11.66 19.66 14.89
CA SER A 603 13.06 19.85 15.23
C SER A 603 13.90 18.63 14.85
N ILE A 604 15.01 18.88 14.19
CA ILE A 604 16.04 17.90 13.86
C ILE A 604 16.64 17.34 15.17
N ALA A 605 16.98 18.24 16.10
CA ALA A 605 17.64 17.88 17.36
C ALA A 605 16.73 17.03 18.27
N ALA A 606 15.45 17.40 18.40
CA ALA A 606 14.48 16.62 19.16
C ALA A 606 14.30 15.20 18.57
N TRP A 607 14.34 15.08 17.23
CA TRP A 607 14.27 13.77 16.59
C TRP A 607 15.54 12.93 16.82
N VAL A 608 16.72 13.53 16.72
CA VAL A 608 18.00 12.85 17.00
C VAL A 608 18.02 12.31 18.43
N ARG A 609 17.65 13.12 19.43
CA ARG A 609 17.57 12.71 20.83
C ARG A 609 16.56 11.58 21.01
N TYR A 610 15.37 11.70 20.42
CA TYR A 610 14.34 10.66 20.48
C TYR A 610 14.83 9.32 19.93
N VAL A 611 15.49 9.32 18.76
CA VAL A 611 16.03 8.10 18.14
C VAL A 611 17.09 7.47 19.02
N ALA A 612 18.01 8.26 19.56
CA ALA A 612 19.07 7.78 20.46
C ALA A 612 18.47 7.14 21.72
N HIS A 613 17.50 7.79 22.38
CA HIS A 613 16.80 7.24 23.54
C HIS A 613 16.04 5.95 23.22
N SER A 614 15.46 5.86 22.02
CA SER A 614 14.67 4.68 21.59
C SER A 614 15.50 3.40 21.49
N ILE A 615 16.83 3.52 21.39
CA ILE A 615 17.77 2.40 21.31
C ILE A 615 18.61 2.21 22.59
N GLY A 616 18.28 2.97 23.64
CA GLY A 616 18.86 2.81 24.98
C GLY A 616 20.02 3.74 25.30
N TYR A 617 20.37 4.70 24.43
CA TYR A 617 21.25 5.80 24.80
C TYR A 617 20.54 6.79 25.71
N THR A 618 21.34 7.56 26.44
CA THR A 618 20.88 8.61 27.34
C THR A 618 21.46 9.96 26.88
N ASP A 619 21.08 11.05 27.53
CA ASP A 619 21.67 12.36 27.25
C ASP A 619 23.19 12.39 27.54
N ASP A 620 23.69 11.52 28.46
CA ASP A 620 25.11 11.38 28.74
C ASP A 620 25.91 10.75 27.57
N ASP A 621 25.25 10.10 26.63
CA ASP A 621 25.86 9.51 25.42
C ASP A 621 25.83 10.47 24.21
N LEU A 622 25.18 11.63 24.35
CA LEU A 622 25.00 12.66 23.31
C LEU A 622 25.81 13.90 23.66
N ASN A 623 26.39 14.54 22.67
CA ASN A 623 26.94 15.89 22.84
C ASN A 623 25.78 16.90 22.83
N ILE A 624 25.16 17.08 23.99
CA ILE A 624 23.97 17.92 24.16
C ILE A 624 24.28 19.38 23.87
N ASP A 625 25.43 19.89 24.31
CA ASP A 625 25.84 21.29 24.10
C ASP A 625 25.91 21.62 22.60
N GLU A 626 26.47 20.72 21.82
CA GLU A 626 26.54 20.90 20.35
C GLU A 626 25.16 20.72 19.71
N LEU A 627 24.36 19.80 20.22
CA LEU A 627 23.01 19.58 19.71
C LEU A 627 22.10 20.79 19.97
N GLU A 628 22.22 21.44 21.14
CA GLU A 628 21.52 22.69 21.48
C GLU A 628 21.99 23.84 20.58
N ARG A 629 23.30 23.99 20.41
CA ARG A 629 23.88 25.03 19.50
C ARG A 629 23.32 24.87 18.07
N LEU A 630 23.25 23.65 17.60
CA LEU A 630 22.72 23.36 16.26
C LEU A 630 21.20 23.53 16.18
N ASP A 631 20.46 23.20 17.23
CA ASP A 631 19.00 23.40 17.25
C ASP A 631 18.63 24.88 17.16
N ASP A 632 19.39 25.75 17.82
CA ASP A 632 19.24 27.21 17.71
C ASP A 632 19.49 27.69 16.26
N ILE A 633 20.52 27.16 15.61
CA ILE A 633 20.81 27.47 14.20
C ILE A 633 19.72 26.97 13.29
N TRP A 634 19.32 25.71 13.41
CA TRP A 634 18.27 25.09 12.58
C TRP A 634 16.92 25.78 12.78
N SER A 635 16.58 26.11 14.02
CA SER A 635 15.36 26.82 14.36
C SER A 635 15.32 28.22 13.73
N SER A 636 16.41 28.98 13.85
CA SER A 636 16.50 30.31 13.26
C SER A 636 16.42 30.33 11.74
N ARG A 637 16.90 29.28 11.09
CA ARG A 637 16.89 29.07 9.62
C ARG A 637 15.60 28.44 9.12
N GLY A 638 14.75 27.89 10.02
CA GLY A 638 13.58 27.10 9.68
C GLY A 638 13.94 25.71 9.08
N ASP A 639 15.10 25.16 9.46
CA ASP A 639 15.49 23.81 9.06
C ASP A 639 14.72 22.79 9.90
N THR A 640 14.00 21.88 9.26
CA THR A 640 13.10 20.91 9.90
C THR A 640 13.30 19.53 9.29
N PHE A 641 12.82 18.49 9.95
CA PHE A 641 12.81 17.14 9.44
C PHE A 641 11.40 16.56 9.43
N ASP A 642 10.94 16.11 8.25
CA ASP A 642 9.60 15.60 8.03
C ASP A 642 9.70 14.30 7.21
N PHE A 643 9.54 13.16 7.85
CA PHE A 643 9.72 11.87 7.18
C PHE A 643 8.84 10.79 7.80
N VAL A 644 8.45 9.81 7.00
CA VAL A 644 7.75 8.61 7.47
C VAL A 644 8.66 7.40 7.32
N HIS A 645 8.95 6.76 8.44
CA HIS A 645 9.70 5.52 8.49
C HIS A 645 8.71 4.35 8.50
N ASP A 646 8.63 3.64 7.39
CA ASP A 646 7.74 2.50 7.17
C ASP A 646 8.46 1.23 6.69
N GLY A 647 9.79 1.23 6.72
CA GLY A 647 10.64 0.13 6.30
C GLY A 647 11.88 -0.05 7.17
N ASP A 648 12.69 -1.04 6.83
CA ASP A 648 13.93 -1.36 7.53
C ASP A 648 15.00 -0.29 7.26
N SER A 649 15.60 0.21 8.33
CA SER A 649 16.72 1.15 8.28
C SER A 649 17.64 0.95 9.47
N THR A 650 18.93 1.17 9.29
CA THR A 650 19.86 1.21 10.43
C THR A 650 19.71 2.55 11.16
N VAL A 651 20.00 2.57 12.46
CA VAL A 651 19.98 3.79 13.27
C VAL A 651 20.87 4.87 12.66
N LYS A 652 22.05 4.49 12.18
CA LYS A 652 22.96 5.43 11.52
C LYS A 652 22.34 6.07 10.28
N GLU A 653 21.64 5.31 9.45
CA GLU A 653 20.94 5.84 8.27
C GLU A 653 19.82 6.80 8.66
N VAL A 654 19.04 6.47 9.70
CA VAL A 654 17.96 7.33 10.21
C VAL A 654 18.53 8.66 10.71
N LEU A 655 19.58 8.62 11.54
CA LEU A 655 20.22 9.82 12.08
C LEU A 655 20.91 10.64 10.98
N SER A 656 21.67 10.02 10.07
CA SER A 656 22.30 10.72 8.95
C SER A 656 21.28 11.37 8.02
N ARG A 657 20.13 10.70 7.74
CA ARG A 657 19.06 11.28 6.93
C ARG A 657 18.49 12.54 7.58
N CYS A 658 18.24 12.49 8.87
CA CYS A 658 17.74 13.62 9.64
C CYS A 658 18.75 14.80 9.64
N LEU A 659 19.99 14.52 10.00
CA LEU A 659 21.05 15.55 10.14
C LEU A 659 21.37 16.25 8.81
N ARG A 660 21.34 15.51 7.69
CA ARG A 660 21.54 16.09 6.34
C ARG A 660 20.52 17.16 6.00
N CYS A 661 19.32 17.11 6.55
CA CYS A 661 18.31 18.15 6.39
C CYS A 661 18.73 19.49 7.02
N GLY A 662 19.69 19.47 7.96
CA GLY A 662 20.29 20.62 8.60
C GLY A 662 21.76 20.84 8.19
N PHE A 663 22.21 20.29 7.07
CA PHE A 663 23.61 20.33 6.62
C PHE A 663 24.61 19.71 7.61
N ALA A 664 24.19 18.71 8.38
CA ALA A 664 25.02 18.06 9.38
C ALA A 664 25.20 16.57 9.09
N ASP A 665 26.20 15.95 9.69
CA ASP A 665 26.43 14.52 9.68
C ASP A 665 26.76 14.05 11.11
N LEU A 666 26.69 12.74 11.35
CA LEU A 666 26.93 12.15 12.66
C LEU A 666 28.36 11.66 12.76
N THR A 667 29.04 12.00 13.85
CA THR A 667 30.33 11.44 14.23
C THR A 667 30.31 10.97 15.69
N ILE A 668 31.36 10.26 16.08
CA ILE A 668 31.63 9.95 17.49
C ILE A 668 32.84 10.80 17.87
N ASP A 669 32.69 11.68 18.82
CA ASP A 669 33.73 12.55 19.32
C ASP A 669 33.84 12.39 20.84
N GLU A 670 35.03 12.08 21.35
CA GLU A 670 35.28 11.78 22.76
C GLU A 670 34.36 10.70 23.39
N GLY A 671 33.84 9.81 22.56
CA GLY A 671 32.90 8.75 22.95
C GLY A 671 31.41 9.15 22.88
N LEU A 672 31.09 10.41 22.61
CA LEU A 672 29.74 10.93 22.48
C LEU A 672 29.28 10.92 21.02
N LEU A 673 28.02 10.67 20.80
CA LEU A 673 27.36 10.89 19.52
C LEU A 673 27.26 12.39 19.28
N THR A 674 28.03 12.89 18.33
CA THR A 674 28.18 14.34 18.06
C THR A 674 27.71 14.64 16.64
N PRO A 675 26.70 15.49 16.47
CA PRO A 675 26.36 16.03 15.15
C PRO A 675 27.38 17.10 14.76
N VAL A 676 27.85 17.07 13.51
CA VAL A 676 28.80 18.07 12.98
C VAL A 676 28.19 18.73 11.76
N ARG A 677 28.00 20.06 11.82
CA ARG A 677 27.39 20.82 10.73
C ARG A 677 28.49 21.32 9.76
N ASP A 678 28.22 21.16 8.46
CA ASP A 678 29.02 21.75 7.39
C ASP A 678 28.60 23.22 7.21
N GLU A 679 29.38 24.14 7.77
CA GLU A 679 29.11 25.57 7.85
C GLU A 679 30.34 26.39 7.48
N PRO A 680 30.20 27.70 7.13
CA PRO A 680 31.35 28.56 6.87
C PRO A 680 32.34 28.60 8.04
N ARG A 681 33.62 28.49 7.73
CA ARG A 681 34.74 28.47 8.70
C ARG A 681 35.62 29.71 8.52
N SER A 682 36.01 30.30 9.61
CA SER A 682 36.90 31.46 9.63
C SER A 682 38.23 31.22 10.36
N THR A 683 38.27 30.21 11.23
CA THR A 683 39.41 29.94 12.10
C THR A 683 39.89 28.52 11.87
N PHE A 684 41.16 28.36 11.54
CA PHE A 684 41.79 27.05 11.43
C PHE A 684 41.92 26.37 12.80
N GLU A 685 41.48 25.13 12.88
CA GLU A 685 41.54 24.31 14.08
C GLU A 685 42.87 23.58 14.21
N GLN A 686 43.50 23.23 13.08
CA GLN A 686 44.78 22.49 13.05
C GLN A 686 45.64 22.96 11.86
N MET A 687 46.96 22.73 11.99
CA MET A 687 47.92 22.94 10.94
C MET A 687 48.77 21.71 10.70
N TYR A 688 48.85 21.32 9.45
CA TYR A 688 49.66 20.20 9.02
C TYR A 688 50.66 20.64 8.00
N THR A 689 51.94 20.39 8.27
CA THR A 689 53.08 20.83 7.47
C THR A 689 53.97 19.60 7.19
N PRO A 690 54.95 19.69 6.27
CA PRO A 690 55.94 18.62 6.07
C PRO A 690 56.69 18.16 7.33
N GLN A 691 56.77 19.01 8.34
CA GLN A 691 57.45 18.70 9.61
C GLN A 691 56.66 17.73 10.50
N ASN A 692 55.31 17.76 10.44
CA ASN A 692 54.46 16.80 11.21
C ASN A 692 53.73 15.79 10.31
N MET A 693 54.02 15.77 9.01
CA MET A 693 53.56 14.72 8.12
C MET A 693 54.62 13.59 8.05
N THR A 694 54.23 12.32 8.11
CA THR A 694 55.11 11.19 7.97
C THR A 694 55.47 10.83 6.52
N GLY A 695 54.92 11.59 5.55
CA GLY A 695 55.17 11.45 4.11
C GLY A 695 54.62 12.65 3.34
N ALA A 696 54.94 12.75 2.06
CA ALA A 696 54.52 13.85 1.22
C ALA A 696 53.01 13.98 1.14
N LEU A 697 52.48 15.24 1.13
CA LEU A 697 51.08 15.55 0.87
C LEU A 697 50.71 15.11 -0.55
N GLN A 698 49.78 14.19 -0.65
CA GLN A 698 49.17 13.78 -1.93
C GLN A 698 48.03 14.73 -2.28
N ARG A 699 48.12 15.36 -3.43
CA ARG A 699 47.09 16.27 -3.94
C ARG A 699 46.54 15.76 -5.26
N SER A 700 45.26 15.72 -5.38
CA SER A 700 44.57 15.33 -6.61
C SER A 700 43.54 16.41 -6.97
N VAL A 701 43.50 16.76 -8.25
CA VAL A 701 42.55 17.74 -8.76
C VAL A 701 41.68 17.11 -9.83
N THR A 702 40.38 17.34 -9.74
CA THR A 702 39.41 17.00 -10.78
C THR A 702 39.28 18.22 -11.70
N LEU A 703 39.86 18.14 -12.90
CA LEU A 703 39.82 19.25 -13.87
C LEU A 703 38.38 19.43 -14.40
N LEU A 704 38.03 20.69 -14.69
CA LEU A 704 36.77 21.00 -15.36
C LEU A 704 36.79 20.49 -16.80
N ARG A 705 35.71 19.81 -17.19
CA ARG A 705 35.51 19.26 -18.53
C ARG A 705 34.21 19.81 -19.14
N PRO A 706 34.11 19.90 -20.47
CA PRO A 706 32.87 20.34 -21.13
C PRO A 706 31.68 19.41 -20.90
N ASP A 707 31.94 18.19 -20.46
CA ASP A 707 30.94 17.16 -20.18
C ASP A 707 30.65 16.98 -18.67
N ASP A 708 31.18 17.85 -17.81
CA ASP A 708 30.84 17.87 -16.39
C ASP A 708 29.36 18.20 -16.18
N LEU A 709 28.84 17.81 -15.02
CA LEU A 709 27.49 18.14 -14.60
C LEU A 709 27.31 19.65 -14.51
N ASP A 710 26.28 20.17 -15.17
CA ASP A 710 25.99 21.61 -15.30
C ASP A 710 24.70 22.03 -14.59
N GLY A 711 24.34 21.31 -13.56
CA GLY A 711 23.18 21.61 -12.71
C GLY A 711 22.94 20.51 -11.69
N VAL A 712 21.99 20.75 -10.82
CA VAL A 712 21.41 19.75 -9.91
C VAL A 712 19.90 19.89 -9.96
N ASP A 713 19.20 18.78 -10.16
CA ASP A 713 17.74 18.66 -10.07
C ASP A 713 17.41 17.93 -8.79
N VAL A 714 16.70 18.59 -7.91
CA VAL A 714 16.35 18.05 -6.60
C VAL A 714 14.89 17.61 -6.60
N GLU A 715 14.67 16.32 -6.48
CA GLU A 715 13.34 15.75 -6.23
C GLU A 715 13.10 15.75 -4.71
N TYR A 716 11.97 16.30 -4.27
CA TYR A 716 11.56 16.36 -2.89
C TYR A 716 10.03 16.20 -2.78
N PHE A 717 9.53 15.91 -1.58
CA PHE A 717 8.10 15.76 -1.33
C PHE A 717 7.53 17.07 -0.77
N ASP A 718 6.70 17.80 -1.54
CA ASP A 718 6.20 19.11 -1.15
C ASP A 718 5.01 19.03 -0.19
N ALA A 719 5.10 19.74 0.97
CA ALA A 719 4.05 19.75 1.99
C ALA A 719 2.80 20.56 1.60
N THR A 720 2.84 21.30 0.49
CA THR A 720 1.68 22.07 0.00
C THR A 720 0.80 21.20 -0.89
N THR A 721 1.43 20.51 -1.84
CA THR A 721 0.76 19.62 -2.80
C THR A 721 0.64 18.19 -2.31
N TRP A 722 1.52 17.78 -1.40
CA TRP A 722 1.70 16.40 -0.95
C TRP A 722 2.03 15.44 -2.09
N THR A 723 2.86 15.92 -3.03
CA THR A 723 3.36 15.19 -4.19
C THR A 723 4.87 15.38 -4.33
N ASN A 724 5.50 14.52 -5.13
CA ASN A 724 6.89 14.70 -5.51
C ASN A 724 6.99 15.87 -6.48
N GLU A 725 7.84 16.83 -6.14
CA GLU A 725 8.14 18.01 -6.93
C GLU A 725 9.64 18.04 -7.24
N THR A 726 10.02 18.76 -8.29
CA THR A 726 11.43 18.95 -8.65
C THR A 726 11.77 20.44 -8.61
N VAL A 727 12.91 20.77 -8.00
CA VAL A 727 13.48 22.11 -8.05
C VAL A 727 14.82 22.08 -8.74
N GLU A 728 15.01 23.00 -9.70
CA GLU A 728 16.23 23.14 -10.47
C GLU A 728 17.22 24.06 -9.77
N CYS A 729 18.47 23.63 -9.64
CA CYS A 729 19.57 24.36 -9.04
C CYS A 729 20.64 24.63 -10.09
N ARG A 730 20.80 25.91 -10.47
CA ARG A 730 21.69 26.34 -11.54
C ARG A 730 22.55 27.52 -11.09
N LEU A 731 23.84 27.51 -11.45
CA LEU A 731 24.72 28.66 -11.34
C LEU A 731 24.60 29.52 -12.61
N PRO A 732 24.97 30.82 -12.54
CA PRO A 732 25.06 31.66 -13.74
C PRO A 732 25.97 31.01 -14.78
N GLY A 733 25.42 30.78 -15.98
CA GLY A 733 26.12 30.14 -17.09
C GLY A 733 25.90 28.62 -17.20
N ASP A 734 25.17 27.98 -16.30
CA ASP A 734 24.75 26.60 -16.45
C ASP A 734 23.68 26.48 -17.56
N ALA A 735 23.86 25.55 -18.46
CA ALA A 735 22.88 25.27 -19.52
C ALA A 735 21.79 24.27 -19.07
N GLY A 736 22.03 23.52 -18.01
CA GLY A 736 21.11 22.51 -17.48
C GLY A 736 20.92 21.29 -18.40
N ILE A 737 21.93 21.01 -19.23
CA ILE A 737 21.88 19.90 -20.19
C ILE A 737 22.13 18.55 -19.49
N ARG A 738 22.97 18.56 -18.48
CA ARG A 738 23.39 17.37 -17.72
C ARG A 738 23.30 17.62 -16.20
N PRO A 739 22.10 17.83 -15.67
CA PRO A 739 21.96 18.01 -14.23
C PRO A 739 22.16 16.68 -13.49
N GLU A 740 22.79 16.74 -12.33
CA GLU A 740 22.74 15.66 -11.37
C GLU A 740 21.33 15.57 -10.79
N LYS A 741 20.78 14.36 -10.70
CA LYS A 741 19.46 14.14 -10.07
C LYS A 741 19.65 13.59 -8.67
N ILE A 742 19.20 14.34 -7.69
CA ILE A 742 19.24 13.94 -6.29
C ILE A 742 17.82 13.90 -5.74
N ARG A 743 17.54 12.90 -4.90
CA ARG A 743 16.28 12.80 -4.17
C ARG A 743 16.54 13.12 -2.70
N LEU A 744 15.83 14.10 -2.18
CA LEU A 744 15.89 14.49 -0.78
C LEU A 744 14.75 13.87 0.01
N GLU A 745 15.10 13.15 1.05
CA GLU A 745 14.17 12.61 2.03
C GLU A 745 14.17 13.49 3.28
N GLY A 746 13.00 13.75 3.84
CA GLY A 746 12.87 14.56 5.06
C GLY A 746 12.77 16.05 4.84
N ILE A 747 12.84 16.52 3.60
CA ILE A 747 12.63 17.92 3.21
C ILE A 747 11.29 18.04 2.51
N THR A 748 10.43 18.94 3.01
CA THR A 748 9.08 19.15 2.50
C THR A 748 8.82 20.58 2.04
N ASN A 749 9.87 21.37 1.90
CA ASN A 749 9.81 22.79 1.51
C ASN A 749 10.73 23.08 0.34
N ARG A 750 10.20 23.75 -0.70
CA ARG A 750 10.90 24.08 -1.95
C ARG A 750 12.19 24.88 -1.73
N THR A 751 12.15 25.91 -0.89
CA THR A 751 13.32 26.77 -0.64
C THR A 751 14.45 25.98 0.02
N ARG A 752 14.14 25.10 0.97
CA ARG A 752 15.13 24.25 1.63
C ARG A 752 15.71 23.21 0.66
N ALA A 753 14.86 22.59 -0.16
CA ALA A 753 15.32 21.68 -1.20
C ALA A 753 16.27 22.37 -2.17
N TRP A 754 15.94 23.60 -2.58
CA TRP A 754 16.79 24.42 -3.43
C TRP A 754 18.14 24.78 -2.76
N ARG A 755 18.14 25.18 -1.48
CA ARG A 755 19.38 25.48 -0.73
C ARG A 755 20.34 24.30 -0.71
N ILE A 756 19.83 23.10 -0.42
CA ILE A 756 20.64 21.87 -0.43
C ILE A 756 21.14 21.57 -1.84
N GLY A 757 20.31 21.69 -2.85
CA GLY A 757 20.70 21.47 -4.24
C GLY A 757 21.71 22.50 -4.74
N MET A 758 21.58 23.78 -4.36
CA MET A 758 22.58 24.81 -4.68
C MET A 758 23.91 24.57 -3.98
N ARG A 759 23.90 24.13 -2.72
CA ARG A 759 25.10 23.70 -2.00
C ARG A 759 25.82 22.60 -2.77
N GLU A 760 25.09 21.55 -3.21
CA GLU A 760 25.68 20.46 -3.98
C GLU A 760 26.18 20.92 -5.35
N ARG A 761 25.40 21.78 -6.06
CA ARG A 761 25.85 22.36 -7.33
C ARG A 761 27.15 23.16 -7.19
N ARG A 762 27.26 23.98 -6.13
CA ARG A 762 28.48 24.75 -5.84
C ARG A 762 29.65 23.85 -5.45
N ARG A 763 29.37 22.78 -4.69
CA ARG A 763 30.38 21.79 -4.32
C ARG A 763 30.94 21.09 -5.55
N LEU A 764 30.10 20.64 -6.50
CA LEU A 764 30.54 20.08 -7.79
C LEU A 764 31.43 21.06 -8.59
N ARG A 765 31.23 22.35 -8.42
CA ARG A 765 31.99 23.41 -9.13
C ARG A 765 33.28 23.76 -8.43
N TYR A 766 33.32 23.86 -7.10
CA TYR A 766 34.40 24.44 -6.33
C TYR A 766 35.19 23.47 -5.45
N ALA A 767 34.61 22.35 -5.00
CA ALA A 767 35.29 21.30 -4.25
C ALA A 767 36.00 20.31 -5.19
N ARG A 768 37.08 20.76 -5.83
CA ARG A 768 37.76 19.99 -6.90
C ARG A 768 39.08 19.39 -6.47
N TRP A 769 39.61 19.76 -5.33
CA TRP A 769 40.85 19.23 -4.78
C TRP A 769 40.58 18.28 -3.64
N SER A 770 41.28 17.15 -3.67
CA SER A 770 41.38 16.23 -2.56
C SER A 770 42.80 16.07 -2.08
N TYR A 771 42.96 16.00 -0.78
CA TYR A 771 44.21 15.90 -0.08
C TYR A 771 44.27 14.61 0.70
N ARG A 772 45.43 13.96 0.70
CA ARG A 772 45.70 12.78 1.51
C ARG A 772 47.10 12.86 2.08
N PHE A 773 47.21 12.67 3.37
CA PHE A 773 48.49 12.67 4.08
C PHE A 773 48.41 11.74 5.29
N SER A 774 49.55 11.48 5.89
CA SER A 774 49.66 10.73 7.14
C SER A 774 50.49 11.50 8.13
N THR A 775 50.06 11.46 9.38
CA THR A 775 50.80 12.00 10.53
C THR A 775 51.11 10.89 11.51
N GLU A 776 51.85 11.16 12.56
CA GLU A 776 51.85 10.38 13.78
C GLU A 776 50.45 10.49 14.43
N MET A 777 50.31 10.41 15.73
CA MET A 777 49.03 10.49 16.44
C MET A 777 48.41 11.90 16.42
N ASP A 778 49.10 12.84 15.93
CA ASP A 778 48.73 14.29 15.94
C ASP A 778 47.39 14.57 15.27
N ALA A 779 47.07 13.87 14.19
CA ALA A 779 45.79 14.01 13.50
C ALA A 779 44.57 13.48 14.27
N LEU A 780 44.75 12.82 15.39
CA LEU A 780 43.64 12.45 16.27
C LEU A 780 42.99 13.67 16.97
N ASN A 781 43.68 14.83 16.96
CA ASN A 781 43.14 16.13 17.43
C ASN A 781 42.15 16.74 16.41
N SER A 782 42.12 16.25 15.16
CA SER A 782 41.12 16.66 14.17
C SER A 782 39.94 15.72 14.17
N ARG A 783 38.79 16.24 13.79
CA ARG A 783 37.52 15.51 13.65
C ARG A 783 36.92 15.71 12.27
N LEU A 784 35.78 15.08 12.03
CA LEU A 784 35.04 15.31 10.78
C LEU A 784 34.74 16.80 10.61
N LEU A 785 34.99 17.34 9.42
CA LEU A 785 34.83 18.75 9.06
C LEU A 785 35.74 19.73 9.80
N SER A 786 36.77 19.27 10.52
CA SER A 786 37.79 20.20 11.03
C SER A 786 38.41 21.00 9.90
N TYR A 787 38.47 22.33 10.09
CA TYR A 787 39.05 23.27 9.14
C TYR A 787 40.54 23.37 9.39
N VAL A 788 41.32 22.88 8.42
CA VAL A 788 42.77 22.70 8.60
C VAL A 788 43.58 23.49 7.56
N ALA A 789 44.71 23.99 8.01
CA ALA A 789 45.71 24.59 7.16
C ALA A 789 46.73 23.54 6.72
N LEU A 790 46.79 23.24 5.42
CA LEU A 790 47.78 22.30 4.88
C LEU A 790 48.95 23.05 4.24
N GLY A 791 50.15 22.70 4.65
CA GLY A 791 51.40 23.19 4.08
C GLY A 791 52.01 22.15 3.15
N ASP A 792 52.56 22.60 2.00
CA ASP A 792 53.32 21.80 1.09
C ASP A 792 54.34 22.71 0.42
N ASP A 793 55.61 22.41 0.48
CA ASP A 793 56.74 23.25 -0.03
C ASP A 793 56.77 23.21 -1.56
N VAL A 794 55.68 23.67 -2.19
CA VAL A 794 55.59 23.83 -3.65
C VAL A 794 55.95 25.25 -4.05
N PRO A 795 56.87 25.43 -5.01
CA PRO A 795 57.22 26.77 -5.49
C PRO A 795 56.02 27.62 -5.86
N GLY A 796 55.95 28.83 -5.33
CA GLY A 796 54.88 29.80 -5.52
C GLY A 796 53.65 29.62 -4.61
N TYR A 797 53.71 28.71 -3.67
CA TYR A 797 52.78 28.53 -2.54
C TYR A 797 53.53 28.75 -1.21
N GLY A 798 52.78 28.63 -0.12
CA GLY A 798 53.31 28.79 1.22
C GLY A 798 54.49 27.84 1.48
N GLN A 799 55.40 28.30 2.28
CA GLN A 799 56.63 27.62 2.72
C GLN A 799 56.45 27.24 4.18
N SER A 800 56.94 26.06 4.59
CA SER A 800 56.95 25.63 5.96
C SER A 800 58.35 25.83 6.60
N ALA A 801 58.41 26.14 7.87
CA ALA A 801 59.61 26.27 8.67
C ALA A 801 59.33 25.98 10.15
N LEU A 802 60.38 25.83 10.95
CA LEU A 802 60.34 25.81 12.42
C LEU A 802 60.72 27.17 12.99
N LEU A 803 60.04 27.58 14.08
CA LEU A 803 60.36 28.80 14.80
C LEU A 803 61.50 28.54 15.80
N GLU A 804 62.66 29.10 15.56
CA GLU A 804 63.84 28.86 16.37
C GLU A 804 64.01 29.87 17.52
N GLN A 805 63.68 31.16 17.29
CA GLN A 805 63.78 32.21 18.27
C GLN A 805 62.74 33.29 18.07
N VAL A 806 62.27 33.92 19.14
CA VAL A 806 61.38 35.07 19.14
C VAL A 806 61.96 36.13 20.09
N VAL A 807 62.06 37.36 19.61
CA VAL A 807 62.50 38.51 20.38
C VAL A 807 61.51 39.65 20.12
N THR A 808 61.11 40.34 21.15
CA THR A 808 60.35 41.63 21.02
C THR A 808 61.23 42.75 21.35
N GLU A 809 61.53 43.60 20.36
CA GLU A 809 62.40 44.76 20.49
C GLU A 809 61.75 46.00 19.83
N GLY A 810 61.74 47.11 20.52
CA GLY A 810 61.16 48.36 19.98
C GLY A 810 59.64 48.35 19.75
N GLY A 811 58.93 47.31 20.15
CA GLY A 811 57.51 47.12 19.88
C GLY A 811 57.24 46.22 18.66
N GLU A 812 58.28 45.76 17.98
CA GLU A 812 58.24 44.81 16.87
C GLU A 812 58.53 43.37 17.34
N THR A 813 57.97 42.41 16.71
CA THR A 813 58.24 41.00 17.02
C THR A 813 59.11 40.42 15.91
N HIS A 814 60.35 40.12 16.30
CA HIS A 814 61.35 39.51 15.45
C HIS A 814 61.35 37.97 15.65
N MET A 815 61.29 37.24 14.56
CA MET A 815 61.29 35.77 14.57
C MET A 815 62.42 35.23 13.70
N LEU A 816 63.20 34.26 14.24
CA LEU A 816 64.20 33.49 13.52
C LEU A 816 63.57 32.12 13.16
N ILE A 817 63.65 31.77 11.90
CA ILE A 817 63.04 30.57 11.37
C ILE A 817 64.08 29.65 10.70
N SER A 818 63.78 28.35 10.65
CA SER A 818 64.75 27.33 10.19
C SER A 818 65.07 27.39 8.68
N GLU A 819 64.17 27.91 7.88
CA GLU A 819 64.29 27.96 6.43
C GLU A 819 64.33 29.38 5.87
N PRO A 820 65.14 29.69 4.81
CA PRO A 820 65.17 31.00 4.21
C PRO A 820 63.84 31.33 3.51
N VAL A 821 63.32 32.54 3.72
CA VAL A 821 62.02 32.96 3.17
C VAL A 821 62.15 33.32 1.71
N GLN A 822 61.25 32.74 0.89
CA GLN A 822 61.11 33.07 -0.52
C GLN A 822 60.12 34.23 -0.69
N TRP A 823 60.61 35.46 -0.59
CA TRP A 823 59.81 36.65 -0.76
C TRP A 823 59.41 36.88 -2.21
N GLN A 824 58.13 37.20 -2.45
CA GLN A 824 57.61 37.58 -3.77
C GLN A 824 57.50 39.08 -3.86
N GLU A 825 58.19 39.68 -4.84
CA GLU A 825 58.25 41.14 -5.01
C GLU A 825 56.87 41.70 -5.33
N GLY A 826 56.46 42.73 -4.57
CA GLY A 826 55.18 43.41 -4.74
C GLY A 826 53.98 42.77 -4.05
N GLU A 827 54.15 41.59 -3.43
CA GLU A 827 53.09 40.88 -2.73
C GLU A 827 53.20 41.08 -1.21
N SER A 828 52.06 41.13 -0.54
CA SER A 828 51.94 41.11 0.91
C SER A 828 52.08 39.71 1.43
N HIS A 829 52.92 39.50 2.45
CA HIS A 829 53.15 38.18 3.03
C HIS A 829 52.53 38.08 4.42
N VAL A 830 52.16 36.87 4.79
CA VAL A 830 51.60 36.51 6.09
C VAL A 830 52.29 35.27 6.65
N LEU A 831 52.33 35.19 7.99
CA LEU A 831 52.91 34.10 8.74
C LEU A 831 51.90 33.61 9.77
N ALA A 832 51.79 32.30 9.88
CA ALA A 832 51.01 31.62 10.92
C ALA A 832 51.86 30.58 11.60
N TRP A 833 51.57 30.29 12.88
CA TRP A 833 52.28 29.23 13.60
C TRP A 833 51.31 28.31 14.33
N ARG A 834 51.73 27.09 14.53
CA ARG A 834 51.00 26.07 15.31
C ARG A 834 51.24 26.29 16.80
N LYS A 835 50.18 26.39 17.57
CA LYS A 835 50.22 26.43 19.02
C LYS A 835 50.44 25.04 19.64
N PRO A 836 50.81 24.94 20.94
CA PRO A 836 50.96 23.65 21.61
C PRO A 836 49.71 22.77 21.67
N ASP A 837 48.52 23.35 21.55
CA ASP A 837 47.22 22.67 21.47
C ASP A 837 46.88 22.21 20.05
N GLY A 838 47.75 22.46 19.06
CA GLY A 838 47.52 22.14 17.66
C GLY A 838 46.81 23.25 16.87
N ASN A 839 46.11 24.14 17.54
CA ASN A 839 45.44 25.27 16.88
C ASN A 839 46.43 26.21 16.19
N LEU A 840 45.93 26.95 15.21
CA LEU A 840 46.71 27.92 14.47
C LEU A 840 46.57 29.33 15.07
N ALA A 841 47.69 30.05 15.18
CA ALA A 841 47.73 31.48 15.44
C ALA A 841 48.12 32.25 14.18
N GLY A 842 47.37 33.28 13.84
CA GLY A 842 47.53 34.05 12.62
C GLY A 842 46.45 33.76 11.58
N PRO A 843 46.62 34.06 10.29
CA PRO A 843 47.85 34.63 9.72
C PRO A 843 48.09 36.09 10.15
N TYR A 844 49.32 36.43 10.42
CA TYR A 844 49.77 37.79 10.76
C TYR A 844 50.59 38.41 9.62
N PRO A 845 50.50 39.72 9.35
CA PRO A 845 51.38 40.35 8.37
C PRO A 845 52.83 40.17 8.75
N VAL A 846 53.68 39.94 7.74
CA VAL A 846 55.11 39.68 7.94
C VAL A 846 55.93 40.40 6.87
N THR A 847 57.07 40.91 7.29
CA THR A 847 58.04 41.63 6.45
C THR A 847 59.44 41.00 6.63
N PRO A 848 60.35 41.23 5.64
CA PRO A 848 61.76 40.82 5.76
C PRO A 848 62.43 41.42 6.96
N GLY A 849 63.24 40.66 7.68
CA GLY A 849 64.20 41.15 8.67
C GLY A 849 65.60 41.41 8.11
N ASP A 850 66.62 41.31 8.95
CA ASP A 850 68.00 41.56 8.60
C ASP A 850 68.69 40.54 7.71
N ASP A 851 68.17 39.32 7.68
CA ASP A 851 68.67 38.24 6.84
C ASP A 851 67.49 37.32 6.31
N GLU A 852 67.84 36.32 5.53
CA GLU A 852 66.86 35.44 4.86
C GLU A 852 66.08 34.50 5.79
N HIS A 853 66.53 34.33 7.05
CA HIS A 853 65.89 33.54 8.11
C HIS A 853 65.17 34.42 9.13
N HIS A 854 65.37 35.72 9.04
CA HIS A 854 64.83 36.69 9.97
C HIS A 854 63.57 37.40 9.40
N VAL A 855 62.50 37.30 10.13
CA VAL A 855 61.23 37.96 9.76
C VAL A 855 60.71 38.82 10.88
N ILE A 856 60.02 39.92 10.53
CA ILE A 856 59.37 40.88 11.45
C ILE A 856 57.86 40.68 11.28
N VAL A 857 57.17 40.31 12.39
CA VAL A 857 55.76 39.95 12.37
C VAL A 857 54.94 41.00 13.11
N ASP A 858 53.92 41.53 12.43
CA ASP A 858 52.93 42.43 13.08
C ASP A 858 51.84 41.58 13.75
N LEU A 859 51.91 41.47 15.06
CA LEU A 859 50.95 40.68 15.85
C LEU A 859 49.61 41.39 16.11
N GLY A 860 49.47 42.69 15.78
CA GLY A 860 48.26 43.44 16.04
C GLY A 860 47.82 43.45 17.52
N GLY A 861 48.79 43.30 18.45
CA GLY A 861 48.55 43.21 19.89
C GLY A 861 48.35 41.77 20.45
N ALA A 862 48.42 40.74 19.63
CA ALA A 862 48.45 39.38 20.08
C ALA A 862 49.76 39.03 20.80
N SER A 863 49.76 38.03 21.69
CA SER A 863 50.99 37.60 22.37
C SER A 863 51.88 36.80 21.44
N PRO A 864 53.20 37.02 21.47
CA PRO A 864 54.16 36.27 20.69
C PRO A 864 54.16 34.77 21.13
N PRO A 865 54.54 33.81 20.24
CA PRO A 865 54.67 32.43 20.61
C PRO A 865 55.76 32.23 21.64
N SER A 866 55.54 31.31 22.59
CA SER A 866 56.58 30.90 23.53
C SER A 866 57.33 29.69 22.97
N ILE A 867 58.66 29.71 23.04
CA ILE A 867 59.53 28.63 22.63
C ILE A 867 59.98 27.85 23.87
N ASP A 868 59.57 26.59 23.98
CA ASP A 868 60.09 25.63 24.97
C ASP A 868 60.98 24.62 24.27
N ARG A 869 62.26 24.72 24.40
CA ARG A 869 63.26 23.83 23.78
C ARG A 869 63.22 22.38 24.30
N ARG A 870 62.35 22.09 25.26
CA ARG A 870 62.03 20.72 25.73
C ARG A 870 60.91 20.09 24.90
N ARG A 871 60.28 20.84 24.05
CA ARG A 871 59.20 20.41 23.15
C ARG A 871 59.63 20.65 21.71
N GLU A 872 58.90 20.10 20.80
CA GLU A 872 58.99 20.41 19.37
C GLU A 872 58.82 21.93 19.16
N LEU A 873 59.65 22.51 18.30
CA LEU A 873 59.54 23.90 17.95
C LEU A 873 58.22 24.18 17.22
N PRO A 874 57.64 25.39 17.39
CA PRO A 874 56.40 25.73 16.69
C PRO A 874 56.59 25.65 15.16
N HIS A 875 55.73 24.96 14.49
CA HIS A 875 55.69 24.92 13.03
C HIS A 875 55.11 26.23 12.50
N ILE A 876 55.65 26.71 11.41
CA ILE A 876 55.29 27.95 10.73
C ILE A 876 54.85 27.61 9.33
N LEU A 877 53.83 28.36 8.86
CA LEU A 877 53.54 28.55 7.45
C LEU A 877 53.66 30.00 7.11
N ILE A 878 54.42 30.30 6.04
CA ILE A 878 54.64 31.64 5.52
C ILE A 878 54.38 31.65 4.03
N GLY A 879 53.78 32.74 3.51
CA GLY A 879 53.49 32.89 2.09
C GLY A 879 52.79 34.20 1.80
N THR A 880 52.36 34.40 0.56
CA THR A 880 51.56 35.56 0.20
C THR A 880 50.16 35.43 0.83
N THR A 881 49.48 36.58 1.05
CA THR A 881 48.13 36.61 1.64
C THR A 881 47.15 35.66 0.96
N GLU A 882 47.28 35.43 -0.36
CA GLU A 882 46.42 34.54 -1.12
C GLU A 882 46.88 33.04 -1.18
N ARG A 883 48.18 32.81 -0.92
CA ARG A 883 48.85 31.54 -1.19
C ARG A 883 49.81 31.11 -0.08
N TRP A 884 49.40 31.17 1.17
CA TRP A 884 50.21 30.74 2.32
C TRP A 884 49.86 29.32 2.82
N THR A 885 48.65 28.81 2.48
CA THR A 885 48.18 27.49 2.87
C THR A 885 47.19 26.92 1.85
N PHE A 886 46.93 25.62 1.93
CA PHE A 886 45.79 24.97 1.27
C PHE A 886 44.68 24.76 2.32
N PRO A 887 43.66 25.62 2.36
CA PRO A 887 42.57 25.49 3.30
C PRO A 887 41.74 24.24 2.95
N ALA A 888 41.53 23.38 3.94
CA ALA A 888 40.83 22.10 3.72
C ALA A 888 39.91 21.75 4.88
N LEU A 889 38.89 20.91 4.54
CA LEU A 889 38.00 20.28 5.50
C LEU A 889 38.34 18.79 5.57
N VAL A 890 38.55 18.28 6.78
CA VAL A 890 38.84 16.88 7.04
C VAL A 890 37.57 16.06 6.78
N ARG A 891 37.66 15.07 5.90
CA ARG A 891 36.54 14.17 5.55
C ARG A 891 36.65 12.81 6.22
N ARG A 892 37.88 12.38 6.48
CA ARG A 892 38.10 11.06 7.10
C ARG A 892 39.44 11.00 7.83
N ILE A 893 39.42 10.38 9.00
CA ILE A 893 40.61 10.07 9.80
C ILE A 893 40.65 8.57 9.98
N ARG A 894 41.81 7.95 9.72
CA ARG A 894 42.01 6.50 9.84
C ARG A 894 43.29 6.21 10.60
N PRO A 895 43.22 5.79 11.84
CA PRO A 895 44.38 5.24 12.55
C PRO A 895 44.96 4.01 11.82
N ARG A 896 46.27 3.94 11.70
CA ARG A 896 47.01 2.80 11.17
C ARG A 896 47.93 2.23 12.24
N GLY A 897 47.44 1.28 12.97
CA GLY A 897 48.17 0.78 14.14
C GLY A 897 48.20 1.81 15.28
N MET A 898 49.32 1.86 16.00
CA MET A 898 49.52 2.79 17.12
C MET A 898 50.44 3.97 16.80
N ASP A 899 50.95 4.04 15.56
CA ASP A 899 52.06 4.95 15.23
C ASP A 899 51.72 5.94 14.11
N ALA A 900 50.64 5.76 13.39
CA ALA A 900 50.32 6.59 12.27
C ALA A 900 48.81 6.78 12.10
N VAL A 901 48.41 7.96 11.58
CA VAL A 901 47.04 8.31 11.22
C VAL A 901 47.01 8.84 9.81
N THR A 902 46.13 8.28 8.96
CA THR A 902 45.89 8.81 7.61
C THR A 902 44.70 9.72 7.62
N VAL A 903 44.87 10.90 7.03
CA VAL A 903 43.82 11.92 6.87
C VAL A 903 43.47 12.07 5.38
N GLU A 904 42.18 12.12 5.09
CA GLU A 904 41.62 12.47 3.81
C GLU A 904 40.84 13.79 4.00
N ALA A 905 41.12 14.77 3.18
CA ALA A 905 40.51 16.09 3.22
C ALA A 905 40.15 16.61 1.83
N GLU A 906 39.25 17.56 1.74
CA GLU A 906 38.91 18.26 0.49
C GLU A 906 39.16 19.78 0.68
N ASN A 907 39.30 20.51 -0.42
CA ASN A 907 39.50 21.96 -0.32
C ASN A 907 38.28 22.67 0.25
N TYR A 908 38.54 23.61 1.13
CA TYR A 908 37.54 24.58 1.57
C TYR A 908 37.43 25.72 0.57
N ASP A 909 36.20 26.14 0.26
CA ASP A 909 35.87 27.26 -0.59
C ASP A 909 34.58 27.95 -0.10
N GLU A 910 34.67 29.20 0.31
CA GLU A 910 33.51 29.95 0.86
C GLU A 910 32.34 30.08 -0.11
N ARG A 911 32.61 30.02 -1.43
CA ARG A 911 31.58 30.13 -2.47
C ARG A 911 30.60 28.96 -2.45
N ILE A 912 30.96 27.85 -1.79
CA ILE A 912 30.09 26.69 -1.63
C ILE A 912 28.86 27.04 -0.79
N TYR A 913 29.03 27.94 0.19
CA TYR A 913 28.02 28.30 1.18
C TYR A 913 27.16 29.53 0.78
N ALA A 914 27.43 30.13 -0.36
CA ALA A 914 26.85 31.42 -0.74
C ALA A 914 25.33 31.47 -0.84
N ASP A 915 24.68 30.31 -1.07
CA ASP A 915 23.21 30.23 -1.23
C ASP A 915 22.49 29.57 -0.03
N ASP A 916 23.19 29.32 1.06
CA ASP A 916 22.60 28.60 2.21
C ASP A 916 21.41 29.33 2.83
N ASP A 917 21.37 30.65 2.73
CA ASP A 917 20.33 31.52 3.27
C ASP A 917 19.47 32.21 2.20
N ASN A 918 19.78 31.98 0.93
CA ASN A 918 19.05 32.54 -0.21
C ASN A 918 17.78 31.77 -0.50
N ALA A 919 16.96 32.28 -1.43
CA ALA A 919 15.76 31.64 -1.96
C ALA A 919 15.83 31.55 -3.50
N PRO A 920 15.15 30.58 -4.13
CA PRO A 920 15.16 30.39 -5.59
C PRO A 920 14.55 31.55 -6.34
#